data_bfdbaa23933f4db4f3b51752dfad6ce5
#
_entry.id   bfdbaa23933f4db4f3b51752dfad6ce5
#
_cell.length_a   1.000
_cell.length_b   1.000
_cell.length_c   1.000
_cell.angle_alpha   90.00
_cell.angle_beta   90.00
_cell.angle_gamma   90.00
#
_symmetry.space_group_name_H-M   'P 1'
#
loop_
_entity.id
_entity.type
_entity.pdbx_description
1 polymer ?
#
loop_
_entity_poly.entity_id
_entity_poly.type
_entity_poly.pdbx_seq_one_letter_code
_entity_poly.pdbx_strand_id
1 'polypeptide(L)'
;MSALADPRCALLLLLFALLSFLPACSQSETPESMTNSVAAPTGDLSPTALALSPNGEDLYVACATARQVLVFNTAERRITKRLAMPAEPSGLVLSADGTRLFVTCAGPISQVSVEEITLGKTSQTFNAGHTALSPILSRDGKILFICNRFNDSVSLFDLRQGKEQARIPVAREPVSAALTPDGRFLLVANHLPRGRSDVPYVAATVSVIDVAQRKVIKELRLPNGSINLRQICISPDGKYACLAQTVGRFQVPVTQIARGWINTSAITLMDLASLEVINTVLLDDPERGAANPWGAAWSADGRWLCVTHAGTHELSIIDFPALLKKLAALPAKAPPASVQDSYVSSRSVADVPNDMSFLYGLRQRVQLNGRGPRALAVAGNRAYVAGYFSDSLDIVDLAAAKPVAESVALGAEHPITVARHGEMYFNDATICWQGWQSCASCHDDDARVDGLNWDLLNDGIGNPKDTKSLVLSHKTPPVMSLGVRASAEIAVRNGMVNSLGVSLPEEVAAAMDTWLKSLQPGPSPHLVNGRLSESAQRGEKVFKSGDTGCINCHEPELYTDLHSYNVGTQNPFDRDDKEFDTPTLRELWRTAPYLHDGSAATIRDVLTIRNPKDEHGKTSQLTAQQIDDLAEYLLSL
;
A
#
# COMPACT_ATOMS: atom_id res chain seq x y z
N MET A 1 58.40 46.91 -6.04
CA MET A 1 58.11 48.29 -6.46
C MET A 1 56.63 48.48 -6.14
N SER A 2 56.44 49.08 -5.06
CA SER A 2 55.96 50.41 -4.69
C SER A 2 54.49 50.57 -5.03
N ALA A 3 53.63 50.89 -4.16
CA ALA A 3 53.58 51.61 -2.93
C ALA A 3 52.17 52.23 -2.85
N LEU A 4 51.54 52.05 -1.72
CA LEU A 4 51.08 53.14 -0.82
C LEU A 4 49.76 53.80 -1.24
N ALA A 5 48.78 54.04 -0.47
CA ALA A 5 48.47 54.16 0.94
C ALA A 5 47.22 55.05 1.01
N ASP A 6 46.25 54.74 1.75
CA ASP A 6 45.57 55.34 2.91
C ASP A 6 45.72 56.91 3.08
N PRO A 7 44.95 57.61 3.90
CA PRO A 7 43.69 57.35 4.66
C PRO A 7 42.84 58.66 4.95
N ARG A 8 41.80 58.49 5.84
CA ARG A 8 41.22 59.48 6.83
C ARG A 8 40.20 60.51 6.30
N CYS A 9 39.17 60.93 6.98
CA CYS A 9 38.72 61.19 8.35
C CYS A 9 37.22 61.45 8.31
N ALA A 10 36.44 60.97 9.12
CA ALA A 10 35.95 61.32 10.45
C ALA A 10 35.27 62.70 10.60
N LEU A 11 34.18 62.67 11.30
CA LEU A 11 33.64 63.64 12.30
C LEU A 11 32.25 64.25 11.99
N LEU A 12 31.27 63.80 12.76
CA LEU A 12 30.43 64.49 13.79
C LEU A 12 29.63 65.74 13.38
N LEU A 13 28.35 65.79 13.65
CA LEU A 13 27.70 66.45 14.78
C LEU A 13 26.17 66.54 14.61
N LEU A 14 25.49 66.06 15.62
CA LEU A 14 24.27 66.50 16.29
C LEU A 14 23.66 67.87 15.90
N LEU A 15 22.28 67.95 15.82
CA LEU A 15 21.48 68.85 16.67
C LEU A 15 19.96 68.74 16.42
N PHE A 16 19.24 68.41 17.49
CA PHE A 16 17.96 68.89 18.04
C PHE A 16 16.68 69.04 17.19
N ALA A 17 15.76 68.28 17.61
CA ALA A 17 14.37 68.43 17.99
C ALA A 17 13.57 69.67 17.64
N LEU A 18 12.36 69.47 17.11
CA LEU A 18 11.15 70.22 17.51
C LEU A 18 9.90 69.44 17.26
N LEU A 19 9.12 69.26 18.31
CA LEU A 19 7.77 68.62 18.34
C LEU A 19 6.80 69.47 17.49
N SER A 20 5.94 68.72 16.75
CA SER A 20 4.63 69.24 16.37
C SER A 20 3.61 68.08 16.49
N PHE A 21 2.75 68.17 17.47
CA PHE A 21 1.54 67.33 17.64
C PHE A 21 0.55 67.65 16.52
N LEU A 22 0.07 66.60 15.81
CA LEU A 22 -1.21 66.58 15.12
C LEU A 22 -1.92 65.26 15.37
N PRO A 23 -3.24 65.22 15.46
CA PRO A 23 -3.97 64.07 16.02
C PRO A 23 -4.05 62.91 15.07
N ALA A 24 -3.84 61.73 15.62
CA ALA A 24 -4.05 60.44 14.95
C ALA A 24 -5.53 60.21 14.66
N CYS A 25 -5.87 60.15 13.39
CA CYS A 25 -7.13 59.62 12.92
C CYS A 25 -7.03 58.11 13.02
N SER A 26 -7.75 57.48 13.96
CA SER A 26 -7.89 56.04 14.08
C SER A 26 -8.66 55.50 12.89
N GLN A 27 -7.97 54.93 11.90
CA GLN A 27 -8.57 54.05 10.96
C GLN A 27 -8.74 52.69 11.66
N SER A 28 -9.99 52.28 11.85
CA SER A 28 -10.35 50.93 12.25
C SER A 28 -9.92 49.99 11.13
N GLU A 29 -8.83 49.25 11.34
CA GLU A 29 -8.48 48.09 10.53
C GLU A 29 -9.55 47.04 10.78
N THR A 30 -10.41 46.82 9.80
CA THR A 30 -11.20 45.60 9.67
C THR A 30 -10.21 44.44 9.57
N PRO A 31 -10.39 43.34 10.33
CA PRO A 31 -9.52 42.21 10.19
C PRO A 31 -9.69 41.62 8.78
N GLU A 32 -8.66 41.73 7.96
CA GLU A 32 -8.56 40.99 6.72
C GLU A 32 -8.69 39.51 7.07
N SER A 33 -9.74 38.91 6.60
CA SER A 33 -9.95 37.49 6.55
C SER A 33 -8.73 36.88 5.84
N MET A 34 -7.80 36.28 6.59
CA MET A 34 -6.76 35.42 6.04
C MET A 34 -7.45 34.20 5.42
N THR A 35 -7.83 34.31 4.19
CA THR A 35 -8.11 33.16 3.35
C THR A 35 -6.78 32.48 3.08
N ASN A 36 -6.50 31.36 3.76
CA ASN A 36 -5.37 30.49 3.48
C ASN A 36 -5.56 29.83 2.10
N SER A 37 -5.44 30.59 1.02
CA SER A 37 -5.27 30.00 -0.31
C SER A 37 -3.82 29.61 -0.44
N VAL A 38 -3.52 28.33 -0.16
CA VAL A 38 -2.20 27.75 -0.40
C VAL A 38 -1.91 27.82 -1.90
N ALA A 39 -0.72 28.28 -2.27
CA ALA A 39 -0.28 28.31 -3.67
C ALA A 39 -0.38 26.92 -4.31
N ALA A 40 -0.67 26.88 -5.62
CA ALA A 40 -0.63 25.64 -6.36
C ALA A 40 0.78 25.03 -6.29
N PRO A 41 0.93 23.73 -5.98
CA PRO A 41 2.23 23.07 -5.95
C PRO A 41 2.85 23.06 -7.35
N THR A 42 4.18 23.11 -7.41
CA THR A 42 4.97 23.11 -8.65
C THR A 42 5.51 21.73 -9.02
N GLY A 43 5.06 20.66 -8.37
CA GLY A 43 5.50 19.29 -8.56
C GLY A 43 4.36 18.29 -8.47
N ASP A 44 4.72 17.01 -8.38
CA ASP A 44 3.76 15.89 -8.30
C ASP A 44 2.76 16.07 -7.15
N LEU A 45 1.48 15.81 -7.44
CA LEU A 45 0.41 15.79 -6.43
C LEU A 45 0.27 14.42 -5.79
N SER A 46 0.27 13.37 -6.60
CA SER A 46 0.05 11.96 -6.21
C SER A 46 -1.29 11.75 -5.47
N PRO A 47 -2.44 11.87 -6.14
CA PRO A 47 -3.74 11.68 -5.49
C PRO A 47 -3.93 10.23 -5.02
N THR A 48 -4.25 10.03 -3.73
CA THR A 48 -4.28 8.70 -3.06
C THR A 48 -5.63 8.33 -2.47
N ALA A 49 -6.47 9.31 -2.10
CA ALA A 49 -7.78 9.05 -1.51
C ALA A 49 -8.81 10.08 -1.97
N LEU A 50 -10.05 9.65 -2.07
CA LEU A 50 -11.20 10.47 -2.43
C LEU A 50 -12.29 10.37 -1.37
N ALA A 51 -12.94 11.49 -1.05
CA ALA A 51 -14.14 11.52 -0.22
C ALA A 51 -15.14 12.52 -0.80
N LEU A 52 -16.38 12.08 -0.99
CA LEU A 52 -17.43 12.91 -1.55
C LEU A 52 -18.26 13.55 -0.43
N SER A 53 -18.61 14.83 -0.58
CA SER A 53 -19.57 15.49 0.32
C SER A 53 -20.95 14.81 0.28
N PRO A 54 -21.75 14.86 1.36
CA PRO A 54 -23.05 14.20 1.40
C PRO A 54 -24.04 14.68 0.32
N ASN A 55 -23.93 15.94 -0.11
CA ASN A 55 -24.72 16.51 -1.21
C ASN A 55 -24.14 16.20 -2.61
N GLY A 56 -22.95 15.60 -2.69
CA GLY A 56 -22.28 15.26 -3.95
C GLY A 56 -21.67 16.45 -4.70
N GLU A 57 -21.67 17.67 -4.14
CA GLU A 57 -21.17 18.87 -4.81
C GLU A 57 -19.65 19.01 -4.74
N ASP A 58 -19.04 18.59 -3.63
CA ASP A 58 -17.60 18.69 -3.41
C ASP A 58 -16.97 17.30 -3.29
N LEU A 59 -15.89 17.10 -4.02
CA LEU A 59 -15.03 15.94 -3.93
C LEU A 59 -13.69 16.37 -3.31
N TYR A 60 -13.33 15.76 -2.19
CA TYR A 60 -12.06 15.97 -1.50
C TYR A 60 -11.03 14.97 -2.04
N VAL A 61 -9.86 15.47 -2.45
CA VAL A 61 -8.78 14.70 -3.06
C VAL A 61 -7.53 14.82 -2.19
N ALA A 62 -7.12 13.74 -1.55
CA ALA A 62 -5.86 13.68 -0.81
C ALA A 62 -4.69 13.54 -1.78
N CYS A 63 -3.76 14.49 -1.75
CA CYS A 63 -2.58 14.54 -2.60
C CYS A 63 -1.33 14.31 -1.74
N ALA A 64 -0.79 13.08 -1.77
CA ALA A 64 0.25 12.64 -0.84
C ALA A 64 1.54 13.43 -0.98
N THR A 65 2.14 13.47 -2.17
CA THR A 65 3.42 14.17 -2.41
C THR A 65 3.32 15.67 -2.18
N ALA A 66 2.20 16.28 -2.58
CA ALA A 66 1.96 17.72 -2.38
C ALA A 66 1.60 18.07 -0.94
N ARG A 67 1.30 17.10 -0.06
CA ARG A 67 0.82 17.33 1.31
C ARG A 67 -0.36 18.29 1.37
N GLN A 68 -1.35 18.04 0.53
CA GLN A 68 -2.55 18.87 0.41
C GLN A 68 -3.81 18.00 0.28
N VAL A 69 -4.95 18.57 0.66
CA VAL A 69 -6.26 18.10 0.24
C VAL A 69 -6.85 19.14 -0.69
N LEU A 70 -7.23 18.74 -1.89
CA LEU A 70 -7.92 19.59 -2.85
C LEU A 70 -9.43 19.43 -2.67
N VAL A 71 -10.17 20.52 -2.83
CA VAL A 71 -11.62 20.50 -2.93
C VAL A 71 -11.98 20.74 -4.39
N PHE A 72 -12.55 19.74 -5.03
CA PHE A 72 -12.99 19.77 -6.41
C PHE A 72 -14.51 19.90 -6.46
N ASN A 73 -15.02 20.96 -7.09
CA ASN A 73 -16.45 21.10 -7.31
C ASN A 73 -16.88 20.24 -8.49
N THR A 74 -17.83 19.31 -8.24
CA THR A 74 -18.24 18.30 -9.23
C THR A 74 -19.07 18.86 -10.38
N ALA A 75 -19.81 19.96 -10.16
CA ALA A 75 -20.60 20.64 -11.17
C ALA A 75 -19.75 21.58 -12.04
N GLU A 76 -18.89 22.38 -11.40
CA GLU A 76 -18.00 23.33 -12.09
C GLU A 76 -16.75 22.64 -12.68
N ARG A 77 -16.44 21.40 -12.23
CA ARG A 77 -15.32 20.58 -12.68
C ARG A 77 -13.97 21.29 -12.50
N ARG A 78 -13.78 21.97 -11.38
CA ARG A 78 -12.55 22.69 -11.04
C ARG A 78 -12.22 22.62 -9.55
N ILE A 79 -10.96 22.85 -9.22
CA ILE A 79 -10.51 23.01 -7.84
C ILE A 79 -10.99 24.36 -7.32
N THR A 80 -11.70 24.35 -6.19
CA THR A 80 -12.20 25.54 -5.51
C THR A 80 -11.36 25.92 -4.29
N LYS A 81 -10.72 24.94 -3.63
CA LYS A 81 -9.94 25.17 -2.41
C LYS A 81 -8.78 24.20 -2.31
N ARG A 82 -7.73 24.60 -1.59
CA ARG A 82 -6.57 23.78 -1.24
C ARG A 82 -6.33 23.88 0.26
N LEU A 83 -6.20 22.73 0.94
CA LEU A 83 -5.93 22.62 2.36
C LEU A 83 -4.52 22.03 2.53
N ALA A 84 -3.62 22.75 3.20
CA ALA A 84 -2.30 22.22 3.53
C ALA A 84 -2.39 21.18 4.64
N MET A 85 -1.64 20.08 4.51
CA MET A 85 -1.57 19.02 5.50
C MET A 85 -0.19 18.95 6.16
N PRO A 86 -0.11 18.53 7.43
CA PRO A 86 1.15 18.48 8.18
C PRO A 86 2.13 17.43 7.65
N ALA A 87 1.60 16.37 7.03
CA ALA A 87 2.36 15.29 6.39
C ALA A 87 1.56 14.72 5.20
N GLU A 88 2.00 13.61 4.62
CA GLU A 88 1.37 12.98 3.45
C GLU A 88 -0.04 12.49 3.79
N PRO A 89 -1.12 13.10 3.23
CA PRO A 89 -2.47 12.62 3.46
C PRO A 89 -2.67 11.24 2.82
N SER A 90 -3.18 10.30 3.61
CA SER A 90 -3.28 8.87 3.27
C SER A 90 -4.71 8.33 3.32
N GLY A 91 -5.65 9.09 3.82
CA GLY A 91 -7.06 8.71 3.88
C GLY A 91 -7.94 9.87 4.32
N LEU A 92 -9.21 9.82 3.88
CA LEU A 92 -10.21 10.85 4.10
C LEU A 92 -11.53 10.23 4.57
N VAL A 93 -12.19 10.87 5.53
CA VAL A 93 -13.60 10.61 5.84
C VAL A 93 -14.31 11.89 6.27
N LEU A 94 -15.54 12.09 5.80
CA LEU A 94 -16.40 13.22 6.17
C LEU A 94 -17.36 12.84 7.30
N SER A 95 -17.69 13.81 8.15
CA SER A 95 -18.83 13.69 9.04
C SER A 95 -20.13 13.58 8.24
N ALA A 96 -21.15 12.94 8.82
CA ALA A 96 -22.44 12.70 8.13
C ALA A 96 -23.16 14.00 7.71
N ASP A 97 -22.92 15.09 8.45
CA ASP A 97 -23.44 16.44 8.14
C ASP A 97 -22.55 17.22 7.15
N GLY A 98 -21.42 16.64 6.72
CA GLY A 98 -20.47 17.27 5.80
C GLY A 98 -19.70 18.46 6.37
N THR A 99 -19.77 18.74 7.68
CA THR A 99 -19.13 19.93 8.28
C THR A 99 -17.67 19.71 8.65
N ARG A 100 -17.25 18.46 8.86
CA ARG A 100 -15.88 18.10 9.26
C ARG A 100 -15.27 17.06 8.33
N LEU A 101 -14.02 17.27 7.98
CA LEU A 101 -13.19 16.32 7.26
C LEU A 101 -12.08 15.80 8.19
N PHE A 102 -11.97 14.50 8.31
CA PHE A 102 -10.91 13.82 9.04
C PHE A 102 -9.88 13.31 8.03
N VAL A 103 -8.63 13.71 8.19
CA VAL A 103 -7.54 13.39 7.29
C VAL A 103 -6.46 12.65 8.07
N THR A 104 -6.19 11.39 7.71
CA THR A 104 -4.99 10.71 8.19
C THR A 104 -3.79 11.18 7.38
N CYS A 105 -2.69 11.51 8.06
CA CYS A 105 -1.42 11.88 7.47
C CYS A 105 -0.37 10.86 7.90
N ALA A 106 0.10 10.05 6.94
CA ALA A 106 1.00 8.94 7.19
C ALA A 106 2.38 9.38 7.66
N GLY A 107 2.97 8.60 8.56
CA GLY A 107 4.32 8.79 9.08
C GLY A 107 4.66 7.76 10.15
N PRO A 108 5.88 7.76 10.67
CA PRO A 108 6.26 6.86 11.78
C PRO A 108 5.42 7.11 13.05
N ILE A 109 5.07 8.36 13.29
CA ILE A 109 4.01 8.78 14.20
C ILE A 109 3.06 9.58 13.33
N SER A 110 1.97 8.95 12.92
CA SER A 110 0.99 9.58 12.04
C SER A 110 0.19 10.64 12.78
N GLN A 111 -0.30 11.60 12.01
CA GLN A 111 -1.21 12.62 12.53
C GLN A 111 -2.59 12.47 11.89
N VAL A 112 -3.62 12.77 12.65
CA VAL A 112 -4.98 12.96 12.14
C VAL A 112 -5.32 14.42 12.28
N SER A 113 -5.67 15.05 11.16
CA SER A 113 -6.14 16.44 11.12
C SER A 113 -7.66 16.46 10.99
N VAL A 114 -8.31 17.30 11.78
CA VAL A 114 -9.77 17.53 11.72
C VAL A 114 -10.00 18.93 11.18
N GLU A 115 -10.51 18.98 9.95
CA GLU A 115 -10.76 20.23 9.23
C GLU A 115 -12.23 20.63 9.34
N GLU A 116 -12.50 21.82 9.88
CA GLU A 116 -13.81 22.46 9.86
C GLU A 116 -14.03 23.10 8.47
N ILE A 117 -14.83 22.46 7.64
CA ILE A 117 -14.97 22.80 6.22
C ILE A 117 -15.48 24.21 6.00
N THR A 118 -16.53 24.62 6.73
CA THR A 118 -17.14 25.95 6.61
C THR A 118 -16.21 27.06 7.09
N LEU A 119 -15.39 26.80 8.11
CA LEU A 119 -14.43 27.76 8.67
C LEU A 119 -13.10 27.75 7.95
N GLY A 120 -12.82 26.70 7.18
CA GLY A 120 -11.56 26.53 6.45
C GLY A 120 -10.32 26.45 7.34
N LYS A 121 -10.44 25.88 8.52
CA LYS A 121 -9.35 25.77 9.49
C LYS A 121 -9.31 24.38 10.14
N THR A 122 -8.12 23.97 10.55
CA THR A 122 -7.91 22.81 11.41
C THR A 122 -8.45 23.12 12.81
N SER A 123 -9.37 22.29 13.29
CA SER A 123 -9.96 22.43 14.63
C SER A 123 -9.25 21.59 15.68
N GLN A 124 -8.71 20.44 15.28
CA GLN A 124 -8.04 19.50 16.16
C GLN A 124 -6.99 18.67 15.39
N THR A 125 -5.92 18.29 16.09
CA THR A 125 -4.96 17.28 15.65
C THR A 125 -4.69 16.29 16.76
N PHE A 126 -4.46 15.02 16.40
CA PHE A 126 -4.03 14.00 17.36
C PHE A 126 -3.14 12.96 16.67
N ASN A 127 -2.30 12.27 17.47
CA ASN A 127 -1.38 11.27 16.94
C ASN A 127 -2.08 9.92 16.79
N ALA A 128 -1.73 9.19 15.75
CA ALA A 128 -2.08 7.79 15.51
C ALA A 128 -0.81 6.93 15.45
N GLY A 129 -0.98 5.64 15.17
CA GLY A 129 0.15 4.72 15.01
C GLY A 129 0.93 4.93 13.72
N HIS A 130 1.88 4.04 13.46
CA HIS A 130 2.75 4.09 12.28
C HIS A 130 1.94 3.88 10.99
N THR A 131 2.08 4.79 10.05
CA THR A 131 1.43 4.77 8.73
C THR A 131 -0.09 4.59 8.84
N ALA A 132 -0.75 5.59 9.43
CA ALA A 132 -2.20 5.62 9.59
C ALA A 132 -2.91 5.71 8.24
N LEU A 133 -3.90 4.85 8.01
CA LEU A 133 -4.67 4.72 6.79
C LEU A 133 -6.17 4.58 7.10
N SER A 134 -7.01 4.74 6.07
CA SER A 134 -8.41 4.36 6.07
C SER A 134 -9.18 4.82 7.33
N PRO A 135 -9.34 6.14 7.53
CA PRO A 135 -10.15 6.64 8.63
C PRO A 135 -11.63 6.29 8.39
N ILE A 136 -12.29 5.68 9.38
CA ILE A 136 -13.71 5.31 9.32
C ILE A 136 -14.42 5.92 10.51
N LEU A 137 -15.53 6.62 10.25
CA LEU A 137 -16.33 7.25 11.29
C LEU A 137 -17.47 6.33 11.74
N SER A 138 -17.71 6.22 13.04
CA SER A 138 -18.92 5.57 13.54
C SER A 138 -20.16 6.34 13.07
N ARG A 139 -21.30 5.64 12.95
CA ARG A 139 -22.54 6.25 12.42
C ARG A 139 -23.00 7.46 13.24
N ASP A 140 -22.76 7.46 14.56
CA ASP A 140 -23.10 8.58 15.45
C ASP A 140 -22.02 9.68 15.50
N GLY A 141 -20.97 9.55 14.70
CA GLY A 141 -19.88 10.51 14.57
C GLY A 141 -19.02 10.69 15.82
N LYS A 142 -19.05 9.73 16.79
CA LYS A 142 -18.32 9.87 18.06
C LYS A 142 -17.00 9.13 18.09
N ILE A 143 -16.87 8.06 17.28
CA ILE A 143 -15.67 7.21 17.24
C ILE A 143 -15.07 7.27 15.85
N LEU A 144 -13.76 7.45 15.79
CA LEU A 144 -12.95 7.33 14.59
C LEU A 144 -12.08 6.08 14.70
N PHE A 145 -12.21 5.18 13.72
CA PHE A 145 -11.36 4.02 13.57
C PHE A 145 -10.24 4.34 12.58
N ILE A 146 -9.02 3.89 12.84
CA ILE A 146 -7.84 4.15 12.01
C ILE A 146 -7.00 2.88 11.92
N CYS A 147 -6.67 2.46 10.71
CA CYS A 147 -5.71 1.39 10.46
C CYS A 147 -4.29 1.91 10.70
N ASN A 148 -3.56 1.36 11.65
CA ASN A 148 -2.14 1.63 11.87
C ASN A 148 -1.35 0.53 11.17
N ARG A 149 -0.96 0.77 9.92
CA ARG A 149 -0.48 -0.26 9.02
C ARG A 149 0.66 -1.08 9.62
N PHE A 150 1.73 -0.43 10.03
CA PHE A 150 2.93 -1.12 10.50
C PHE A 150 2.97 -1.35 12.02
N ASN A 151 1.86 -1.09 12.73
CA ASN A 151 1.65 -1.58 14.08
C ASN A 151 0.68 -2.77 14.12
N ASP A 152 0.26 -3.31 12.98
CA ASP A 152 -0.70 -4.42 12.87
C ASP A 152 -1.92 -4.21 13.78
N SER A 153 -2.51 -3.02 13.75
CA SER A 153 -3.58 -2.67 14.68
C SER A 153 -4.57 -1.65 14.12
N VAL A 154 -5.76 -1.62 14.72
CA VAL A 154 -6.76 -0.58 14.51
C VAL A 154 -6.94 0.22 15.79
N SER A 155 -6.76 1.55 15.70
CA SER A 155 -7.04 2.48 16.81
C SER A 155 -8.51 2.90 16.81
N LEU A 156 -9.09 3.03 18.01
CA LEU A 156 -10.39 3.64 18.26
C LEU A 156 -10.19 4.96 19.01
N PHE A 157 -10.54 6.07 18.38
CA PHE A 157 -10.48 7.39 18.99
C PHE A 157 -11.86 7.88 19.39
N ASP A 158 -12.02 8.31 20.64
CA ASP A 158 -13.19 9.08 21.07
C ASP A 158 -12.99 10.55 20.66
N LEU A 159 -13.79 11.01 19.70
CA LEU A 159 -13.70 12.36 19.16
C LEU A 159 -14.16 13.46 20.12
N ARG A 160 -14.92 13.14 21.18
CA ARG A 160 -15.29 14.10 22.20
C ARG A 160 -14.13 14.37 23.15
N GLN A 161 -13.38 13.31 23.48
CA GLN A 161 -12.26 13.37 24.40
C GLN A 161 -10.94 13.68 23.68
N GLY A 162 -10.87 13.50 22.34
CA GLY A 162 -9.66 13.62 21.55
C GLY A 162 -8.59 12.59 21.93
N LYS A 163 -8.99 11.39 22.37
CA LYS A 163 -8.10 10.36 22.91
C LYS A 163 -8.35 8.99 22.31
N GLU A 164 -7.26 8.25 22.09
CA GLU A 164 -7.31 6.83 21.78
C GLU A 164 -7.87 6.05 22.97
N GLN A 165 -8.99 5.36 22.76
CA GLN A 165 -9.65 4.54 23.79
C GLN A 165 -9.20 3.09 23.75
N ALA A 166 -8.81 2.59 22.58
CA ALA A 166 -8.36 1.23 22.39
C ALA A 166 -7.50 1.12 21.14
N ARG A 167 -6.57 0.18 21.15
CA ARG A 167 -5.81 -0.29 20.00
C ARG A 167 -6.00 -1.79 19.90
N ILE A 168 -6.63 -2.23 18.81
CA ILE A 168 -7.02 -3.63 18.58
C ILE A 168 -6.00 -4.25 17.63
N PRO A 169 -5.25 -5.28 18.06
CA PRO A 169 -4.35 -6.00 17.15
C PRO A 169 -5.17 -6.75 16.09
N VAL A 170 -4.67 -6.72 14.86
CA VAL A 170 -5.20 -7.44 13.71
C VAL A 170 -4.09 -8.29 13.08
N ALA A 171 -4.30 -8.88 11.90
CA ALA A 171 -3.31 -9.74 11.30
C ALA A 171 -2.08 -8.94 10.85
N ARG A 172 -1.84 -8.72 9.56
CA ARG A 172 -0.63 -8.04 9.08
C ARG A 172 -0.98 -6.86 8.17
N GLU A 173 -0.46 -5.68 8.51
CA GLU A 173 -0.55 -4.48 7.68
C GLU A 173 -2.00 -4.13 7.31
N PRO A 174 -2.87 -3.70 8.25
CA PRO A 174 -4.22 -3.25 7.92
C PRO A 174 -4.16 -2.02 7.02
N VAL A 175 -4.78 -2.08 5.83
CA VAL A 175 -4.72 -1.01 4.82
C VAL A 175 -6.07 -0.36 4.55
N SER A 176 -7.16 -1.08 4.80
CA SER A 176 -8.51 -0.58 4.57
C SER A 176 -9.49 -1.20 5.56
N ALA A 177 -10.51 -0.46 5.93
CA ALA A 177 -11.56 -0.95 6.80
C ALA A 177 -12.94 -0.47 6.32
N ALA A 178 -13.99 -1.22 6.69
CA ALA A 178 -15.36 -0.85 6.44
C ALA A 178 -16.25 -1.24 7.63
N LEU A 179 -17.07 -0.28 8.10
CA LEU A 179 -17.97 -0.47 9.24
C LEU A 179 -19.34 -0.92 8.74
N THR A 180 -19.91 -1.99 9.32
CA THR A 180 -21.28 -2.41 9.00
C THR A 180 -22.30 -1.32 9.31
N PRO A 181 -23.43 -1.21 8.57
CA PRO A 181 -24.42 -0.14 8.77
C PRO A 181 -25.03 -0.08 10.15
N ASP A 182 -25.10 -1.22 10.86
CA ASP A 182 -25.54 -1.29 12.26
C ASP A 182 -24.47 -0.84 13.27
N GLY A 183 -23.23 -0.59 12.78
CA GLY A 183 -22.08 -0.20 13.60
C GLY A 183 -21.49 -1.31 14.46
N ARG A 184 -21.93 -2.56 14.27
CA ARG A 184 -21.55 -3.68 15.10
C ARG A 184 -20.19 -4.28 14.74
N PHE A 185 -19.91 -4.39 13.47
CA PHE A 185 -18.68 -5.02 12.98
C PHE A 185 -17.86 -4.08 12.12
N LEU A 186 -16.55 -4.11 12.32
CA LEU A 186 -15.57 -3.48 11.45
C LEU A 186 -14.78 -4.58 10.73
N LEU A 187 -14.88 -4.60 9.40
CA LEU A 187 -14.10 -5.49 8.55
C LEU A 187 -12.80 -4.79 8.18
N VAL A 188 -11.67 -5.47 8.36
CA VAL A 188 -10.33 -4.91 8.14
C VAL A 188 -9.57 -5.75 7.14
N ALA A 189 -9.18 -5.17 6.01
CA ALA A 189 -8.32 -5.80 5.02
C ALA A 189 -6.86 -5.75 5.47
N ASN A 190 -6.27 -6.91 5.72
CA ASN A 190 -4.85 -7.05 6.05
C ASN A 190 -4.07 -7.29 4.76
N HIS A 191 -3.07 -6.46 4.49
CA HIS A 191 -2.46 -6.34 3.17
C HIS A 191 -1.76 -7.62 2.69
N LEU A 192 -0.99 -8.25 3.58
CA LEU A 192 -0.13 -9.38 3.26
C LEU A 192 -0.41 -10.60 4.14
N PRO A 193 0.01 -11.80 3.71
CA PRO A 193 -0.09 -13.01 4.51
C PRO A 193 0.74 -12.91 5.79
N ARG A 194 0.30 -13.57 6.84
CA ARG A 194 1.02 -13.75 8.09
C ARG A 194 1.50 -15.19 8.21
N GLY A 195 2.72 -15.36 8.71
CA GLY A 195 3.31 -16.68 8.94
C GLY A 195 4.29 -17.10 7.86
N ARG A 196 4.60 -18.38 7.80
CA ARG A 196 5.56 -18.96 6.85
C ARG A 196 4.98 -19.01 5.44
N SER A 197 5.85 -18.88 4.42
CA SER A 197 5.47 -18.99 3.01
C SER A 197 5.83 -20.36 2.36
N ASP A 198 6.56 -21.22 3.06
CA ASP A 198 6.91 -22.57 2.62
C ASP A 198 5.86 -23.63 2.94
N VAL A 199 4.61 -23.22 3.11
CA VAL A 199 3.48 -24.09 3.45
C VAL A 199 2.47 -24.18 2.29
N PRO A 200 1.62 -25.24 2.23
CA PRO A 200 0.69 -25.44 1.11
C PRO A 200 -0.38 -24.35 0.95
N TYR A 201 -0.68 -23.60 2.01
CA TYR A 201 -1.66 -22.53 1.99
C TYR A 201 -1.09 -21.26 2.59
N VAL A 202 -0.99 -20.22 1.79
CA VAL A 202 -0.52 -18.87 2.16
C VAL A 202 -1.50 -17.85 1.63
N ALA A 203 -2.12 -17.07 2.49
CA ALA A 203 -3.06 -16.01 2.09
C ALA A 203 -3.16 -14.93 3.17
N ALA A 204 -3.35 -13.70 2.75
CA ALA A 204 -3.82 -12.61 3.59
C ALA A 204 -5.27 -12.87 4.04
N THR A 205 -5.74 -12.15 5.06
CA THR A 205 -7.05 -12.34 5.68
C THR A 205 -7.82 -11.02 5.81
N VAL A 206 -9.13 -11.13 6.04
CA VAL A 206 -9.94 -10.01 6.52
C VAL A 206 -10.28 -10.26 7.98
N SER A 207 -9.82 -9.38 8.88
CA SER A 207 -10.17 -9.44 10.30
C SER A 207 -11.55 -8.82 10.52
N VAL A 208 -12.42 -9.50 11.26
CA VAL A 208 -13.72 -8.98 11.69
C VAL A 208 -13.63 -8.59 13.16
N ILE A 209 -13.75 -7.30 13.43
CA ILE A 209 -13.73 -6.74 14.79
C ILE A 209 -15.17 -6.55 15.27
N ASP A 210 -15.52 -7.11 16.43
CA ASP A 210 -16.70 -6.71 17.18
C ASP A 210 -16.39 -5.38 17.88
N VAL A 211 -17.08 -4.32 17.46
CA VAL A 211 -16.81 -2.95 17.93
C VAL A 211 -17.09 -2.79 19.43
N ALA A 212 -18.15 -3.43 19.93
CA ALA A 212 -18.52 -3.35 21.35
C ALA A 212 -17.53 -4.11 22.24
N GLN A 213 -17.08 -5.29 21.77
CA GLN A 213 -16.10 -6.10 22.48
C GLN A 213 -14.65 -5.62 22.29
N ARG A 214 -14.40 -4.75 21.29
CA ARG A 214 -13.06 -4.23 20.92
C ARG A 214 -12.04 -5.33 20.69
N LYS A 215 -12.43 -6.37 19.96
CA LYS A 215 -11.56 -7.50 19.63
C LYS A 215 -11.91 -8.12 18.28
N VAL A 216 -10.93 -8.74 17.64
CA VAL A 216 -11.16 -9.61 16.49
C VAL A 216 -11.92 -10.86 16.95
N ILE A 217 -13.05 -11.14 16.30
CA ILE A 217 -13.89 -12.30 16.56
C ILE A 217 -13.78 -13.37 15.48
N LYS A 218 -13.28 -13.00 14.28
CA LYS A 218 -13.16 -13.89 13.13
C LYS A 218 -12.07 -13.39 12.18
N GLU A 219 -11.32 -14.32 11.60
CA GLU A 219 -10.48 -14.09 10.43
C GLU A 219 -11.13 -14.78 9.23
N LEU A 220 -11.50 -14.02 8.20
CA LEU A 220 -12.08 -14.57 6.99
C LEU A 220 -10.96 -15.11 6.10
N ARG A 221 -11.07 -16.39 5.77
CA ARG A 221 -10.11 -17.08 4.92
C ARG A 221 -10.37 -16.79 3.45
N LEU A 222 -9.36 -16.30 2.75
CA LEU A 222 -9.38 -16.00 1.33
C LEU A 222 -8.78 -17.17 0.50
N PRO A 223 -8.89 -17.18 -0.83
CA PRO A 223 -8.21 -18.17 -1.67
C PRO A 223 -6.70 -18.22 -1.42
N ASN A 224 -6.08 -19.36 -1.63
CA ASN A 224 -4.63 -19.52 -1.57
C ASN A 224 -3.95 -18.56 -2.55
N GLY A 225 -2.92 -17.86 -2.08
CA GLY A 225 -2.21 -16.83 -2.83
C GLY A 225 -2.84 -15.42 -2.76
N SER A 226 -3.88 -15.20 -1.95
CA SER A 226 -4.43 -13.85 -1.74
C SER A 226 -3.40 -12.95 -1.07
N ILE A 227 -3.03 -11.88 -1.78
CA ILE A 227 -2.04 -10.86 -1.38
C ILE A 227 -2.53 -9.48 -1.83
N ASN A 228 -1.79 -8.45 -1.45
CA ASN A 228 -2.01 -7.09 -1.89
C ASN A 228 -3.49 -6.68 -1.74
N LEU A 229 -4.07 -6.99 -0.56
CA LEU A 229 -5.42 -6.57 -0.24
C LEU A 229 -5.47 -5.05 -0.23
N ARG A 230 -6.46 -4.49 -0.91
CA ARG A 230 -6.62 -3.04 -1.05
C ARG A 230 -7.93 -2.58 -0.43
N GLN A 231 -8.74 -1.89 -1.14
CA GLN A 231 -9.97 -1.33 -0.59
C GLN A 231 -11.02 -2.40 -0.29
N ILE A 232 -11.55 -2.37 0.93
CA ILE A 232 -12.79 -3.05 1.32
C ILE A 232 -13.91 -2.01 1.42
N CYS A 233 -15.08 -2.31 0.87
CA CYS A 233 -16.25 -1.44 0.92
C CYS A 233 -17.54 -2.23 1.11
N ILE A 234 -18.60 -1.58 1.57
CA ILE A 234 -19.91 -2.19 1.86
C ILE A 234 -20.93 -1.71 0.84
N SER A 235 -21.80 -2.62 0.37
CA SER A 235 -22.91 -2.31 -0.54
C SER A 235 -23.91 -1.33 0.10
N PRO A 236 -24.59 -0.49 -0.69
CA PRO A 236 -25.52 0.51 -0.14
C PRO A 236 -26.67 -0.07 0.69
N ASP A 237 -27.11 -1.31 0.37
CA ASP A 237 -28.13 -2.03 1.13
C ASP A 237 -27.60 -2.68 2.41
N GLY A 238 -26.28 -2.60 2.66
CA GLY A 238 -25.63 -3.11 3.85
C GLY A 238 -25.55 -4.63 3.96
N LYS A 239 -25.79 -5.36 2.87
CA LYS A 239 -25.79 -6.83 2.91
C LYS A 239 -24.48 -7.46 2.52
N TYR A 240 -23.68 -6.78 1.71
CA TYR A 240 -22.46 -7.33 1.12
C TYR A 240 -21.26 -6.44 1.39
N ALA A 241 -20.08 -7.05 1.49
CA ALA A 241 -18.82 -6.35 1.36
C ALA A 241 -18.07 -6.84 0.13
N CYS A 242 -17.26 -5.96 -0.47
CA CYS A 242 -16.36 -6.25 -1.57
C CYS A 242 -14.95 -5.84 -1.20
N LEU A 243 -13.99 -6.70 -1.50
CA LEU A 243 -12.56 -6.51 -1.31
C LEU A 243 -11.86 -6.63 -2.65
N ALA A 244 -11.05 -5.64 -3.03
CA ALA A 244 -10.12 -5.72 -4.16
C ALA A 244 -8.79 -6.34 -3.72
N GLN A 245 -8.27 -7.32 -4.49
CA GLN A 245 -7.05 -8.04 -4.15
C GLN A 245 -6.38 -8.69 -5.38
N THR A 246 -5.14 -9.13 -5.19
CA THR A 246 -4.43 -10.02 -6.11
C THR A 246 -4.46 -11.44 -5.56
N VAL A 247 -4.56 -12.43 -6.45
CA VAL A 247 -4.38 -13.85 -6.12
C VAL A 247 -3.14 -14.33 -6.87
N GLY A 248 -2.02 -14.43 -6.16
CA GLY A 248 -0.74 -14.94 -6.68
C GLY A 248 -0.79 -16.45 -6.86
N ARG A 249 -0.51 -16.93 -8.08
CA ARG A 249 -0.45 -18.37 -8.40
C ARG A 249 0.97 -18.88 -8.16
N PHE A 250 1.50 -18.65 -6.96
CA PHE A 250 2.89 -18.89 -6.59
C PHE A 250 3.34 -20.35 -6.71
N GLN A 251 2.41 -21.30 -6.81
CA GLN A 251 2.69 -22.72 -6.97
C GLN A 251 2.96 -23.13 -8.42
N VAL A 252 2.92 -22.18 -9.38
CA VAL A 252 3.24 -22.44 -10.79
C VAL A 252 4.47 -21.63 -11.19
N PRO A 253 5.34 -22.18 -12.08
CA PRO A 253 6.52 -21.46 -12.55
C PRO A 253 6.14 -20.18 -13.31
N VAL A 254 6.97 -19.15 -13.20
CA VAL A 254 6.80 -17.86 -13.91
C VAL A 254 6.81 -18.02 -15.43
N THR A 255 7.34 -19.11 -15.97
CA THR A 255 7.26 -19.46 -17.39
C THR A 255 5.81 -19.59 -17.91
N GLN A 256 4.82 -19.66 -17.01
CA GLN A 256 3.41 -19.66 -17.39
C GLN A 256 2.86 -18.25 -17.71
N ILE A 257 3.64 -17.20 -17.55
CA ILE A 257 3.19 -15.82 -17.80
C ILE A 257 2.64 -15.61 -19.23
N ALA A 258 3.21 -16.26 -20.23
CA ALA A 258 2.73 -16.20 -21.60
C ALA A 258 1.30 -16.79 -21.78
N ARG A 259 0.82 -17.54 -20.78
CA ARG A 259 -0.55 -18.08 -20.71
C ARG A 259 -1.42 -17.28 -19.73
N GLY A 260 -0.88 -16.21 -19.17
CA GLY A 260 -1.51 -15.36 -18.17
C GLY A 260 -1.56 -16.00 -16.77
N TRP A 261 -2.26 -15.33 -15.89
CA TRP A 261 -2.73 -15.82 -14.59
C TRP A 261 -1.67 -16.25 -13.54
N ILE A 262 -0.46 -15.71 -13.58
CA ILE A 262 0.50 -15.84 -12.46
C ILE A 262 0.05 -14.95 -11.30
N ASN A 263 -0.21 -13.66 -11.57
CA ASN A 263 -0.87 -12.75 -10.65
C ASN A 263 -2.26 -12.42 -11.19
N THR A 264 -3.29 -13.05 -10.65
CA THR A 264 -4.67 -12.79 -11.07
C THR A 264 -5.29 -11.72 -10.20
N SER A 265 -5.95 -10.77 -10.84
CA SER A 265 -6.69 -9.69 -10.19
C SER A 265 -8.09 -10.14 -9.82
N ALA A 266 -8.56 -9.84 -8.63
CA ALA A 266 -9.81 -10.38 -8.13
C ALA A 266 -10.57 -9.40 -7.23
N ILE A 267 -11.87 -9.66 -7.11
CA ILE A 267 -12.69 -9.18 -6.00
C ILE A 267 -13.18 -10.37 -5.18
N THR A 268 -13.21 -10.20 -3.86
CA THR A 268 -13.88 -11.15 -2.96
C THR A 268 -15.15 -10.52 -2.41
N LEU A 269 -16.26 -11.24 -2.55
CA LEU A 269 -17.57 -10.86 -2.04
C LEU A 269 -17.83 -11.58 -0.71
N MET A 270 -18.36 -10.86 0.26
CA MET A 270 -18.68 -11.36 1.60
C MET A 270 -20.14 -11.04 1.94
N ASP A 271 -20.82 -11.96 2.58
CA ASP A 271 -22.14 -11.76 3.17
C ASP A 271 -22.00 -11.22 4.59
N LEU A 272 -22.63 -10.10 4.89
CA LEU A 272 -22.49 -9.42 6.18
C LEU A 272 -23.40 -9.99 7.27
N ALA A 273 -24.43 -10.74 6.91
CA ALA A 273 -25.30 -11.39 7.88
C ALA A 273 -24.65 -12.64 8.50
N SER A 274 -23.99 -13.43 7.68
CA SER A 274 -23.26 -14.63 8.11
C SER A 274 -21.79 -14.37 8.46
N LEU A 275 -21.24 -13.23 8.02
CA LEU A 275 -19.80 -12.92 8.07
C LEU A 275 -18.96 -14.02 7.38
N GLU A 276 -19.38 -14.44 6.18
CA GLU A 276 -18.71 -15.47 5.39
C GLU A 276 -18.35 -14.94 4.00
N VAL A 277 -17.32 -15.53 3.41
CA VAL A 277 -16.97 -15.30 2.00
C VAL A 277 -18.00 -15.99 1.12
N ILE A 278 -18.64 -15.24 0.22
CA ILE A 278 -19.54 -15.77 -0.81
C ILE A 278 -18.70 -16.44 -1.91
N ASN A 279 -17.82 -15.66 -2.51
CA ASN A 279 -16.88 -16.13 -3.53
C ASN A 279 -15.82 -15.09 -3.86
N THR A 280 -14.76 -15.53 -4.55
CA THR A 280 -13.76 -14.69 -5.19
C THR A 280 -13.93 -14.78 -6.70
N VAL A 281 -14.01 -13.64 -7.38
CA VAL A 281 -14.28 -13.53 -8.81
C VAL A 281 -13.10 -12.81 -9.48
N LEU A 282 -12.57 -13.40 -10.55
CA LEU A 282 -11.45 -12.84 -11.28
C LEU A 282 -11.87 -11.64 -12.13
N LEU A 283 -11.01 -10.64 -12.17
CA LEU A 283 -11.18 -9.40 -12.93
C LEU A 283 -10.41 -9.41 -14.27
N ASP A 284 -9.60 -10.43 -14.48
CA ASP A 284 -8.89 -10.62 -15.74
C ASP A 284 -9.81 -11.22 -16.81
N ASP A 285 -9.46 -11.01 -18.06
CA ASP A 285 -10.02 -11.78 -19.18
C ASP A 285 -9.00 -12.83 -19.63
N PRO A 286 -9.39 -13.91 -20.34
CA PRO A 286 -8.47 -14.96 -20.74
C PRO A 286 -7.23 -14.50 -21.52
N GLU A 287 -7.34 -13.39 -22.24
CA GLU A 287 -6.27 -12.86 -23.10
C GLU A 287 -5.71 -11.52 -22.61
N ARG A 288 -6.23 -10.99 -21.49
CA ARG A 288 -5.86 -9.66 -21.02
C ARG A 288 -6.01 -9.52 -19.51
N GLY A 289 -4.92 -9.26 -18.83
CA GLY A 289 -4.89 -8.96 -17.42
C GLY A 289 -5.60 -7.65 -17.07
N ALA A 290 -5.96 -7.51 -15.81
CA ALA A 290 -6.54 -6.33 -15.18
C ALA A 290 -5.72 -5.96 -13.94
N ALA A 291 -4.41 -5.85 -14.11
CA ALA A 291 -3.43 -5.87 -13.05
C ALA A 291 -3.58 -4.79 -11.98
N ASN A 292 -3.23 -5.17 -10.77
CA ASN A 292 -3.16 -4.35 -9.58
C ASN A 292 -4.52 -3.67 -9.27
N PRO A 293 -5.58 -4.44 -8.94
CA PRO A 293 -6.85 -3.89 -8.51
C PRO A 293 -6.66 -3.08 -7.22
N TRP A 294 -7.31 -1.91 -7.13
CA TRP A 294 -7.03 -0.98 -6.04
C TRP A 294 -8.30 -0.47 -5.35
N GLY A 295 -8.96 0.52 -5.94
CA GLY A 295 -10.17 1.11 -5.41
C GLY A 295 -11.41 0.28 -5.76
N ALA A 296 -12.36 0.15 -4.83
CA ALA A 296 -13.66 -0.47 -5.05
C ALA A 296 -14.78 0.39 -4.47
N ALA A 297 -15.86 0.57 -5.21
CA ALA A 297 -17.03 1.33 -4.76
C ALA A 297 -18.30 0.90 -5.49
N TRP A 298 -19.46 1.04 -4.84
CA TRP A 298 -20.77 0.85 -5.45
C TRP A 298 -21.39 2.17 -5.88
N SER A 299 -22.23 2.12 -6.92
CA SER A 299 -23.25 3.15 -7.15
C SER A 299 -24.28 3.17 -6.00
N ALA A 300 -24.87 4.33 -5.74
CA ALA A 300 -25.80 4.51 -4.62
C ALA A 300 -27.04 3.59 -4.67
N ASP A 301 -27.46 3.20 -5.88
CA ASP A 301 -28.56 2.26 -6.12
C ASP A 301 -28.14 0.78 -6.00
N GLY A 302 -26.86 0.51 -5.77
CA GLY A 302 -26.30 -0.84 -5.65
C GLY A 302 -26.21 -1.61 -6.97
N ARG A 303 -26.48 -0.97 -8.11
CA ARG A 303 -26.46 -1.61 -9.43
C ARG A 303 -25.05 -1.86 -9.91
N TRP A 304 -24.19 -0.88 -9.81
CA TRP A 304 -22.83 -0.95 -10.34
C TRP A 304 -21.80 -1.13 -9.22
N LEU A 305 -20.99 -2.16 -9.34
CA LEU A 305 -19.75 -2.31 -8.57
C LEU A 305 -18.60 -1.90 -9.47
N CYS A 306 -17.88 -0.86 -9.06
CA CYS A 306 -16.75 -0.31 -9.78
C CYS A 306 -15.44 -0.73 -9.11
N VAL A 307 -14.42 -1.10 -9.91
CA VAL A 307 -13.08 -1.46 -9.43
C VAL A 307 -12.02 -0.83 -10.33
N THR A 308 -11.05 -0.13 -9.75
CA THR A 308 -9.91 0.44 -10.49
C THR A 308 -8.78 -0.58 -10.62
N HIS A 309 -8.05 -0.52 -11.73
CA HIS A 309 -6.88 -1.34 -12.01
C HIS A 309 -5.67 -0.43 -12.18
N ALA A 310 -4.87 -0.29 -11.12
CA ALA A 310 -3.76 0.66 -11.07
C ALA A 310 -2.64 0.32 -12.06
N GLY A 311 -2.47 -0.97 -12.37
CA GLY A 311 -1.45 -1.43 -13.33
C GLY A 311 -1.86 -1.28 -14.79
N THR A 312 -3.13 -1.49 -15.14
CA THR A 312 -3.62 -1.40 -16.53
C THR A 312 -4.36 -0.11 -16.84
N HIS A 313 -4.45 0.80 -15.87
CA HIS A 313 -5.07 2.13 -16.01
C HIS A 313 -6.52 2.05 -16.46
N GLU A 314 -7.32 1.19 -15.84
CA GLU A 314 -8.70 0.93 -16.23
C GLU A 314 -9.66 1.01 -15.06
N LEU A 315 -10.95 1.14 -15.40
CA LEU A 315 -12.09 0.98 -14.49
C LEU A 315 -12.94 -0.19 -14.98
N SER A 316 -13.15 -1.21 -14.14
CA SER A 316 -14.19 -2.21 -14.33
C SER A 316 -15.52 -1.71 -13.76
N ILE A 317 -16.59 -1.82 -14.55
CA ILE A 317 -17.98 -1.53 -14.16
C ILE A 317 -18.75 -2.84 -14.25
N ILE A 318 -19.19 -3.37 -13.11
CA ILE A 318 -19.79 -4.71 -12.99
C ILE A 318 -21.26 -4.57 -12.63
N ASP A 319 -22.15 -5.23 -13.38
CA ASP A 319 -23.58 -5.37 -13.02
C ASP A 319 -23.69 -6.31 -11.81
N PHE A 320 -23.77 -5.72 -10.61
CA PHE A 320 -23.69 -6.47 -9.36
C PHE A 320 -24.90 -7.38 -9.12
N PRO A 321 -26.16 -6.97 -9.36
CA PRO A 321 -27.32 -7.87 -9.31
C PRO A 321 -27.20 -9.07 -10.25
N ALA A 322 -26.71 -8.86 -11.48
CA ALA A 322 -26.49 -9.94 -12.44
C ALA A 322 -25.39 -10.88 -11.99
N LEU A 323 -24.31 -10.36 -11.39
CA LEU A 323 -23.23 -11.16 -10.79
C LEU A 323 -23.76 -12.05 -9.66
N LEU A 324 -24.53 -11.49 -8.71
CA LEU A 324 -25.12 -12.27 -7.62
C LEU A 324 -26.05 -13.36 -8.15
N LYS A 325 -26.89 -13.03 -9.15
CA LYS A 325 -27.77 -14.02 -9.80
C LYS A 325 -26.98 -15.17 -10.44
N LYS A 326 -25.86 -14.85 -11.12
CA LYS A 326 -25.00 -15.87 -11.74
C LYS A 326 -24.33 -16.76 -10.69
N LEU A 327 -23.82 -16.19 -9.59
CA LEU A 327 -23.25 -16.94 -8.48
C LEU A 327 -24.29 -17.86 -7.81
N ALA A 328 -25.48 -17.35 -7.53
CA ALA A 328 -26.56 -18.11 -6.91
C ALA A 328 -27.10 -19.26 -7.77
N ALA A 329 -26.90 -19.21 -9.08
CA ALA A 329 -27.30 -20.29 -9.99
C ALA A 329 -26.33 -21.48 -10.01
N LEU A 330 -25.12 -21.33 -9.45
CA LEU A 330 -24.13 -22.41 -9.41
C LEU A 330 -24.40 -23.38 -8.24
N PRO A 331 -24.27 -24.71 -8.48
CA PRO A 331 -24.37 -25.68 -7.40
C PRO A 331 -23.14 -25.61 -6.48
N ALA A 332 -23.31 -26.02 -5.22
CA ALA A 332 -22.21 -26.08 -4.24
C ALA A 332 -21.13 -27.12 -4.65
N LYS A 333 -21.52 -28.18 -5.37
CA LYS A 333 -20.60 -29.19 -5.89
C LYS A 333 -20.88 -29.42 -7.37
N ALA A 334 -19.82 -29.59 -8.16
CA ALA A 334 -19.95 -29.89 -9.58
C ALA A 334 -20.75 -31.19 -9.79
N PRO A 335 -21.75 -31.19 -10.68
CA PRO A 335 -22.43 -32.41 -11.07
C PRO A 335 -21.45 -33.35 -11.82
N PRO A 336 -21.79 -34.67 -11.98
CA PRO A 336 -20.98 -35.55 -12.82
C PRO A 336 -20.73 -34.94 -14.21
N ALA A 337 -19.52 -35.09 -14.72
CA ALA A 337 -19.15 -34.52 -16.01
C ALA A 337 -20.00 -35.10 -17.15
N SER A 338 -20.54 -34.24 -18.01
CA SER A 338 -21.18 -34.62 -19.27
C SER A 338 -20.37 -34.02 -20.45
N VAL A 339 -20.60 -34.55 -21.66
CA VAL A 339 -19.91 -34.04 -22.87
C VAL A 339 -20.23 -32.57 -23.13
N GLN A 340 -21.42 -32.11 -22.72
CA GLN A 340 -21.83 -30.70 -22.84
C GLN A 340 -21.11 -29.79 -21.85
N ASP A 341 -20.64 -30.33 -20.70
CA ASP A 341 -19.95 -29.56 -19.65
C ASP A 341 -18.52 -29.13 -20.05
N SER A 342 -17.95 -29.70 -21.10
CA SER A 342 -16.61 -29.36 -21.59
C SER A 342 -16.48 -27.91 -22.10
N TYR A 343 -17.60 -27.23 -22.31
CA TYR A 343 -17.67 -25.82 -22.74
C TYR A 343 -18.05 -24.86 -21.63
N VAL A 344 -18.24 -25.32 -20.40
CA VAL A 344 -18.64 -24.50 -19.24
C VAL A 344 -17.43 -24.36 -18.32
N SER A 345 -16.97 -23.12 -18.08
CA SER A 345 -15.78 -22.85 -17.26
C SER A 345 -16.04 -23.13 -15.78
N SER A 346 -17.16 -22.64 -15.22
CA SER A 346 -17.54 -22.89 -13.81
C SER A 346 -18.73 -23.84 -13.75
N ARG A 347 -18.53 -25.02 -13.17
CA ARG A 347 -19.56 -26.05 -12.95
C ARG A 347 -20.08 -26.05 -11.51
N SER A 348 -19.37 -25.37 -10.62
CA SER A 348 -19.72 -25.17 -9.21
C SER A 348 -19.18 -23.85 -8.70
N VAL A 349 -19.61 -23.45 -7.51
CA VAL A 349 -19.08 -22.26 -6.84
C VAL A 349 -17.58 -22.36 -6.57
N ALA A 350 -17.02 -23.56 -6.44
CA ALA A 350 -15.59 -23.77 -6.19
C ALA A 350 -14.70 -23.49 -7.41
N ASP A 351 -15.27 -23.50 -8.62
CA ASP A 351 -14.51 -23.26 -9.86
C ASP A 351 -14.31 -21.76 -10.13
N VAL A 352 -15.21 -20.90 -9.62
CA VAL A 352 -15.26 -19.45 -9.90
C VAL A 352 -13.93 -18.75 -9.65
N PRO A 353 -13.16 -19.03 -8.56
CA PRO A 353 -11.87 -18.37 -8.33
C PRO A 353 -10.78 -18.71 -9.36
N ASN A 354 -11.06 -19.60 -10.30
CA ASN A 354 -10.16 -20.00 -11.39
C ASN A 354 -10.76 -19.73 -12.78
N ASP A 355 -11.91 -19.05 -12.86
CA ASP A 355 -12.63 -18.79 -14.11
C ASP A 355 -12.47 -17.33 -14.57
N MET A 356 -11.53 -17.06 -15.48
CA MET A 356 -11.31 -15.75 -16.07
C MET A 356 -12.45 -15.28 -17.00
N SER A 357 -13.35 -16.18 -17.40
CA SER A 357 -14.50 -15.86 -18.24
C SER A 357 -15.77 -15.56 -17.44
N PHE A 358 -15.73 -15.67 -16.10
CA PHE A 358 -16.92 -15.61 -15.27
C PHE A 358 -17.67 -14.27 -15.39
N LEU A 359 -16.95 -13.15 -15.58
CA LEU A 359 -17.55 -11.83 -15.76
C LEU A 359 -17.94 -11.48 -17.19
N TYR A 360 -17.79 -12.41 -18.15
CA TYR A 360 -18.19 -12.16 -19.52
C TYR A 360 -19.69 -11.81 -19.62
N GLY A 361 -19.98 -10.69 -20.29
CA GLY A 361 -21.33 -10.13 -20.40
C GLY A 361 -21.86 -9.41 -19.16
N LEU A 362 -21.14 -9.40 -18.05
CA LEU A 362 -21.52 -8.73 -16.78
C LEU A 362 -20.67 -7.52 -16.47
N ARG A 363 -19.56 -7.31 -17.19
CA ARG A 363 -18.58 -6.27 -16.91
C ARG A 363 -18.24 -5.50 -18.17
N GLN A 364 -18.04 -4.20 -18.01
CA GLN A 364 -17.38 -3.33 -18.98
C GLN A 364 -16.04 -2.85 -18.40
N ARG A 365 -14.98 -2.87 -19.21
CA ARG A 365 -13.66 -2.29 -18.86
C ARG A 365 -13.50 -0.98 -19.62
N VAL A 366 -13.29 0.10 -18.88
CA VAL A 366 -13.12 1.45 -19.42
C VAL A 366 -11.65 1.85 -19.28
N GLN A 367 -10.99 2.14 -20.40
CA GLN A 367 -9.65 2.73 -20.38
C GLN A 367 -9.73 4.14 -19.82
N LEU A 368 -8.91 4.43 -18.81
CA LEU A 368 -8.76 5.75 -18.23
C LEU A 368 -7.66 6.54 -18.96
N ASN A 369 -7.76 7.87 -18.91
CA ASN A 369 -6.72 8.76 -19.41
C ASN A 369 -5.61 8.96 -18.37
N GLY A 370 -5.99 8.93 -17.09
CA GLY A 370 -5.06 8.99 -15.96
C GLY A 370 -4.28 7.70 -15.73
N ARG A 371 -3.09 7.81 -15.15
CA ARG A 371 -2.20 6.69 -14.87
C ARG A 371 -2.18 6.34 -13.40
N GLY A 372 -2.14 5.04 -13.09
CA GLY A 372 -2.13 4.51 -11.72
C GLY A 372 -3.39 4.88 -10.94
N PRO A 373 -4.60 4.48 -11.36
CA PRO A 373 -5.85 4.81 -10.67
C PRO A 373 -5.90 4.11 -9.30
N ARG A 374 -5.64 4.85 -8.22
CA ARG A 374 -5.56 4.31 -6.84
C ARG A 374 -6.78 4.65 -6.00
N ALA A 375 -7.48 5.75 -6.27
CA ALA A 375 -8.65 6.16 -5.50
C ALA A 375 -9.90 6.25 -6.38
N LEU A 376 -11.04 5.85 -5.81
CA LEU A 376 -12.34 5.79 -6.48
C LEU A 376 -13.43 6.32 -5.55
N ALA A 377 -14.29 7.19 -6.08
CA ALA A 377 -15.54 7.59 -5.45
C ALA A 377 -16.68 7.55 -6.49
N VAL A 378 -17.89 7.21 -6.07
CA VAL A 378 -19.07 7.16 -6.95
C VAL A 378 -20.17 8.07 -6.40
N ALA A 379 -20.70 8.95 -7.25
CA ALA A 379 -21.81 9.84 -6.95
C ALA A 379 -22.90 9.69 -8.03
N GLY A 380 -24.09 9.23 -7.64
CA GLY A 380 -25.14 8.91 -8.60
C GLY A 380 -24.62 7.92 -9.65
N ASN A 381 -24.66 8.33 -10.92
CA ASN A 381 -24.15 7.55 -12.06
C ASN A 381 -22.74 7.95 -12.49
N ARG A 382 -21.96 8.68 -11.68
CA ARG A 382 -20.61 9.10 -12.04
C ARG A 382 -19.58 8.47 -11.12
N ALA A 383 -18.58 7.83 -11.73
CA ALA A 383 -17.37 7.41 -11.05
C ALA A 383 -16.28 8.49 -11.23
N TYR A 384 -15.63 8.84 -10.14
CA TYR A 384 -14.48 9.74 -10.07
C TYR A 384 -13.26 8.91 -9.72
N VAL A 385 -12.25 8.94 -10.56
CA VAL A 385 -11.05 8.08 -10.44
C VAL A 385 -9.81 8.95 -10.44
N ALA A 386 -9.01 8.89 -9.38
CA ALA A 386 -7.80 9.68 -9.26
C ALA A 386 -6.59 8.93 -9.82
N GLY A 387 -5.90 9.54 -10.80
CA GLY A 387 -4.68 9.05 -11.42
C GLY A 387 -3.45 9.49 -10.63
N TYR A 388 -2.83 8.56 -9.90
CA TYR A 388 -1.70 8.82 -8.99
C TYR A 388 -0.46 9.39 -9.70
N PHE A 389 -0.17 8.91 -10.92
CA PHE A 389 1.01 9.33 -11.68
C PHE A 389 0.75 10.47 -12.68
N SER A 390 -0.52 10.78 -12.94
CA SER A 390 -0.92 11.79 -13.93
C SER A 390 -1.51 13.04 -13.31
N ASP A 391 -1.65 13.08 -11.97
CA ASP A 391 -2.24 14.20 -11.24
C ASP A 391 -3.57 14.65 -11.84
N SER A 392 -4.41 13.67 -12.19
CA SER A 392 -5.68 13.85 -12.89
C SER A 392 -6.83 13.19 -12.17
N LEU A 393 -8.04 13.64 -12.51
CA LEU A 393 -9.29 13.03 -12.10
C LEU A 393 -10.07 12.62 -13.37
N ASP A 394 -10.24 11.32 -13.57
CA ASP A 394 -11.09 10.79 -14.61
C ASP A 394 -12.53 10.68 -14.11
N ILE A 395 -13.49 11.10 -14.95
CA ILE A 395 -14.92 11.05 -14.66
C ILE A 395 -15.56 10.13 -15.70
N VAL A 396 -16.27 9.10 -15.23
CA VAL A 396 -16.91 8.09 -16.08
C VAL A 396 -18.41 8.05 -15.77
N ASP A 397 -19.25 8.19 -16.81
CA ASP A 397 -20.70 8.00 -16.69
C ASP A 397 -21.05 6.51 -16.74
N LEU A 398 -21.49 5.96 -15.62
CA LEU A 398 -21.84 4.55 -15.45
C LEU A 398 -23.15 4.16 -16.17
N ALA A 399 -23.99 5.12 -16.50
CA ALA A 399 -25.25 4.88 -17.21
C ALA A 399 -25.10 4.90 -18.74
N ALA A 400 -23.96 5.34 -19.24
CA ALA A 400 -23.69 5.38 -20.68
C ALA A 400 -23.65 3.97 -21.27
N ALA A 401 -24.21 3.77 -22.45
CA ALA A 401 -24.18 2.48 -23.15
C ALA A 401 -22.74 2.05 -23.51
N LYS A 402 -21.86 3.02 -23.75
CA LYS A 402 -20.41 2.85 -23.94
C LYS A 402 -19.70 3.91 -23.09
N PRO A 403 -19.38 3.59 -21.83
CA PRO A 403 -18.71 4.52 -20.95
C PRO A 403 -17.32 4.89 -21.48
N VAL A 404 -16.97 6.16 -21.38
CA VAL A 404 -15.65 6.71 -21.69
C VAL A 404 -15.19 7.59 -20.53
N ALA A 405 -13.89 7.71 -20.34
CA ALA A 405 -13.32 8.58 -19.32
C ALA A 405 -13.13 9.99 -19.87
N GLU A 406 -13.57 10.98 -19.11
CA GLU A 406 -13.26 12.40 -19.33
C GLU A 406 -12.28 12.85 -18.23
N SER A 407 -11.10 13.36 -18.60
CA SER A 407 -10.06 13.70 -17.65
C SER A 407 -10.03 15.19 -17.31
N VAL A 408 -9.80 15.50 -16.04
CA VAL A 408 -9.57 16.85 -15.52
C VAL A 408 -8.22 16.88 -14.80
N ALA A 409 -7.36 17.82 -15.17
CA ALA A 409 -6.09 18.02 -14.46
C ALA A 409 -6.34 18.60 -13.06
N LEU A 410 -5.65 18.08 -12.05
CA LEU A 410 -5.73 18.54 -10.65
C LEU A 410 -4.67 19.61 -10.33
N GLY A 411 -3.62 19.70 -11.14
CA GLY A 411 -2.52 20.65 -11.01
C GLY A 411 -2.08 21.23 -12.34
N ALA A 412 -1.08 22.11 -12.27
CA ALA A 412 -0.40 22.58 -13.47
C ALA A 412 0.50 21.48 -14.04
N GLU A 413 0.64 21.46 -15.35
CA GLU A 413 1.59 20.57 -16.02
C GLU A 413 3.03 20.93 -15.60
N HIS A 414 3.83 19.90 -15.29
CA HIS A 414 5.23 20.05 -14.88
C HIS A 414 6.08 18.90 -15.44
N PRO A 415 7.40 19.10 -15.59
CA PRO A 415 8.30 18.03 -16.02
C PRO A 415 8.36 16.89 -15.00
N ILE A 416 8.16 15.68 -15.45
CA ILE A 416 8.28 14.46 -14.62
C ILE A 416 9.76 14.09 -14.50
N THR A 417 10.24 13.80 -13.31
CA THR A 417 11.64 13.38 -13.07
C THR A 417 11.90 11.96 -13.57
N VAL A 418 13.15 11.62 -13.85
CA VAL A 418 13.54 10.26 -14.26
C VAL A 418 13.16 9.23 -13.18
N ALA A 419 13.34 9.57 -11.90
CA ALA A 419 12.94 8.70 -10.80
C ALA A 419 11.42 8.48 -10.78
N ARG A 420 10.63 9.52 -11.00
CA ARG A 420 9.16 9.40 -11.07
C ARG A 420 8.70 8.57 -12.26
N HIS A 421 9.37 8.70 -13.43
CA HIS A 421 9.14 7.78 -14.55
C HIS A 421 9.47 6.33 -14.17
N GLY A 422 10.58 6.11 -13.46
CA GLY A 422 10.96 4.78 -12.97
C GLY A 422 9.92 4.17 -12.03
N GLU A 423 9.38 4.95 -11.10
CA GLU A 423 8.28 4.56 -10.22
C GLU A 423 7.03 4.19 -11.02
N MET A 424 6.67 5.02 -11.99
CA MET A 424 5.53 4.76 -12.88
C MET A 424 5.71 3.46 -13.64
N TYR A 425 6.86 3.23 -14.30
CA TYR A 425 7.13 1.99 -15.04
C TYR A 425 7.13 0.76 -14.14
N PHE A 426 7.62 0.87 -12.91
CA PHE A 426 7.61 -0.23 -11.95
C PHE A 426 6.18 -0.68 -11.58
N ASN A 427 5.23 0.25 -11.60
CA ASN A 427 3.81 0.01 -11.30
C ASN A 427 2.95 -0.24 -12.54
N ASP A 428 3.48 -0.03 -13.75
CA ASP A 428 2.73 -0.08 -15.01
C ASP A 428 2.72 -1.50 -15.59
N ALA A 429 1.56 -2.13 -15.60
CA ALA A 429 1.38 -3.45 -16.20
C ALA A 429 1.15 -3.40 -17.72
N THR A 430 0.91 -2.22 -18.31
CA THR A 430 0.73 -2.10 -19.77
C THR A 430 2.01 -2.43 -20.54
N ILE A 431 3.16 -2.36 -19.85
CA ILE A 431 4.46 -2.77 -20.40
C ILE A 431 4.75 -4.27 -20.21
N CYS A 432 3.89 -5.02 -19.53
CA CYS A 432 3.97 -6.48 -19.39
C CYS A 432 3.22 -7.16 -20.54
N TRP A 433 3.62 -8.38 -20.88
CA TRP A 433 2.88 -9.23 -21.81
C TRP A 433 1.40 -9.30 -21.42
N GLN A 434 0.52 -8.85 -22.30
CA GLN A 434 -0.95 -8.81 -22.11
C GLN A 434 -1.44 -8.12 -20.82
N GLY A 435 -0.63 -7.34 -20.12
CA GLY A 435 -1.06 -6.58 -18.94
C GLY A 435 -1.33 -7.40 -17.68
N TRP A 436 -0.73 -8.57 -17.53
CA TRP A 436 -1.00 -9.48 -16.41
C TRP A 436 -0.48 -8.99 -15.08
N GLN A 437 0.65 -8.32 -15.06
CA GLN A 437 1.31 -7.87 -13.84
C GLN A 437 2.29 -6.72 -14.11
N SER A 438 2.72 -6.07 -13.05
CA SER A 438 3.87 -5.15 -13.05
C SER A 438 4.92 -5.67 -12.05
N CYS A 439 6.07 -5.02 -11.95
CA CYS A 439 7.03 -5.34 -10.88
C CYS A 439 6.41 -5.21 -9.49
N ALA A 440 5.52 -4.21 -9.32
CA ALA A 440 4.79 -3.98 -8.08
C ALA A 440 3.73 -5.06 -7.75
N SER A 441 3.45 -6.02 -8.64
CA SER A 441 2.53 -7.12 -8.31
C SER A 441 3.14 -8.11 -7.32
N CYS A 442 4.48 -8.30 -7.37
CA CYS A 442 5.25 -9.12 -6.42
C CYS A 442 6.06 -8.25 -5.45
N HIS A 443 6.63 -7.14 -5.93
CA HIS A 443 7.39 -6.18 -5.11
C HIS A 443 6.52 -4.95 -4.82
N ASP A 444 5.41 -5.16 -4.10
CA ASP A 444 4.45 -4.10 -3.83
C ASP A 444 5.02 -3.03 -2.88
N ASP A 445 4.36 -1.91 -2.83
CA ASP A 445 4.52 -0.90 -1.81
C ASP A 445 5.95 -0.36 -1.71
N ASP A 446 6.37 0.29 -2.78
CA ASP A 446 7.73 0.83 -2.97
C ASP A 446 8.82 -0.26 -2.98
N ALA A 447 8.58 -1.30 -3.77
CA ALA A 447 9.53 -2.36 -4.07
C ALA A 447 9.89 -3.26 -2.86
N ARG A 448 8.91 -3.59 -1.99
CA ARG A 448 9.10 -4.53 -0.86
C ARG A 448 8.69 -5.96 -1.23
N VAL A 449 8.02 -6.65 -0.33
CA VAL A 449 7.72 -8.08 -0.41
C VAL A 449 6.22 -8.33 -0.57
N ASP A 450 5.85 -9.50 -1.06
CA ASP A 450 4.46 -9.97 -1.12
C ASP A 450 4.16 -11.13 -0.15
N GLY A 451 5.21 -11.71 0.46
CA GLY A 451 5.10 -12.82 1.40
C GLY A 451 4.79 -14.16 0.75
N LEU A 452 5.10 -14.34 -0.54
CA LEU A 452 4.94 -15.58 -1.29
C LEU A 452 6.29 -16.10 -1.80
N ASN A 453 6.34 -17.41 -2.02
CA ASN A 453 7.49 -18.07 -2.62
C ASN A 453 7.30 -18.30 -4.11
N TRP A 454 8.15 -17.73 -4.94
CA TRP A 454 8.09 -17.86 -6.39
C TRP A 454 9.24 -18.71 -6.94
N ASP A 455 8.92 -19.60 -7.86
CA ASP A 455 9.93 -20.33 -8.63
C ASP A 455 10.24 -19.58 -9.92
N LEU A 456 11.29 -18.78 -9.88
CA LEU A 456 11.73 -17.97 -11.02
C LEU A 456 12.70 -18.69 -11.95
N LEU A 457 13.10 -19.94 -11.64
CA LEU A 457 14.09 -20.73 -12.40
C LEU A 457 15.43 -19.99 -12.63
N ASN A 458 15.75 -19.01 -11.79
CA ASN A 458 16.93 -18.15 -11.94
C ASN A 458 18.26 -18.89 -11.80
N ASP A 459 18.27 -19.98 -11.05
CA ASP A 459 19.42 -20.84 -10.77
C ASP A 459 19.40 -22.14 -11.58
N GLY A 460 18.43 -22.29 -12.49
CA GLY A 460 18.27 -23.44 -13.37
C GLY A 460 17.64 -24.68 -12.69
N ILE A 461 17.10 -24.52 -11.47
CA ILE A 461 16.36 -25.59 -10.75
C ILE A 461 15.01 -25.04 -10.25
N GLY A 462 14.05 -25.93 -10.05
CA GLY A 462 12.74 -25.59 -9.48
C GLY A 462 12.82 -25.51 -7.95
N ASN A 463 13.19 -24.36 -7.39
CA ASN A 463 13.27 -24.11 -5.97
C ASN A 463 12.66 -22.76 -5.59
N PRO A 464 11.38 -22.74 -5.19
CA PRO A 464 10.70 -21.51 -4.82
C PRO A 464 11.46 -20.69 -3.79
N LYS A 465 11.54 -19.38 -4.02
CA LYS A 465 12.21 -18.40 -3.14
C LYS A 465 11.22 -17.34 -2.69
N ASP A 466 11.35 -16.95 -1.43
CA ASP A 466 10.59 -15.84 -0.87
C ASP A 466 10.96 -14.51 -1.56
N THR A 467 9.95 -13.68 -1.79
CA THR A 467 10.14 -12.38 -2.46
C THR A 467 10.99 -11.46 -1.61
N LYS A 468 12.17 -11.08 -2.10
CA LYS A 468 13.06 -10.13 -1.41
C LYS A 468 12.65 -8.68 -1.64
N SER A 469 12.84 -7.84 -0.63
CA SER A 469 12.81 -6.38 -0.80
C SER A 469 13.91 -5.93 -1.77
N LEU A 470 13.60 -4.97 -2.64
CA LEU A 470 14.57 -4.37 -3.56
C LEU A 470 15.23 -3.11 -2.99
N VAL A 471 14.85 -2.71 -1.78
CA VAL A 471 15.46 -1.57 -1.08
C VAL A 471 16.91 -1.90 -0.79
N LEU A 472 17.82 -0.97 -1.12
CA LEU A 472 19.28 -1.13 -1.04
C LEU A 472 19.88 -2.17 -2.00
N SER A 473 19.12 -2.90 -2.82
CA SER A 473 19.66 -3.95 -3.71
C SER A 473 20.79 -3.45 -4.61
N HIS A 474 20.76 -2.18 -5.04
CA HIS A 474 21.83 -1.57 -5.83
C HIS A 474 23.11 -1.26 -5.03
N LYS A 475 23.07 -1.41 -3.70
CA LYS A 475 24.22 -1.20 -2.80
C LYS A 475 24.76 -2.52 -2.22
N THR A 476 24.06 -3.62 -2.45
CA THR A 476 24.36 -4.94 -1.87
C THR A 476 24.50 -6.02 -2.95
N PRO A 477 25.44 -5.87 -3.92
CA PRO A 477 25.76 -6.95 -4.87
C PRO A 477 26.59 -8.07 -4.20
N PRO A 478 26.43 -9.34 -4.70
CA PRO A 478 25.51 -9.81 -5.71
C PRO A 478 24.07 -9.85 -5.19
N VAL A 479 23.10 -10.00 -6.09
CA VAL A 479 21.69 -10.01 -5.70
C VAL A 479 21.01 -11.34 -6.01
N MET A 480 19.77 -11.50 -5.54
CA MET A 480 19.01 -12.74 -5.41
C MET A 480 19.51 -13.59 -4.22
N SER A 481 18.68 -14.53 -3.74
CA SER A 481 19.00 -15.31 -2.54
C SER A 481 20.27 -16.18 -2.68
N LEU A 482 20.63 -16.55 -3.91
CA LEU A 482 21.82 -17.34 -4.23
C LEU A 482 22.95 -16.51 -4.88
N GLY A 483 22.86 -15.16 -4.86
CA GLY A 483 23.86 -14.32 -5.48
C GLY A 483 24.03 -14.50 -7.00
N VAL A 484 23.02 -15.03 -7.68
CA VAL A 484 23.11 -15.43 -9.11
C VAL A 484 23.14 -14.26 -10.10
N ARG A 485 23.00 -13.04 -9.63
CA ARG A 485 23.09 -11.82 -10.46
C ARG A 485 24.15 -10.89 -9.87
N ALA A 486 25.09 -10.50 -10.71
CA ALA A 486 26.22 -9.68 -10.30
C ALA A 486 25.83 -8.28 -9.83
N SER A 487 24.69 -7.76 -10.27
CA SER A 487 24.14 -6.46 -9.82
C SER A 487 22.63 -6.40 -9.92
N ALA A 488 22.03 -5.42 -9.24
CA ALA A 488 20.61 -5.16 -9.30
C ALA A 488 20.15 -4.69 -10.69
N GLU A 489 20.98 -3.94 -11.43
CA GLU A 489 20.68 -3.55 -12.80
C GLU A 489 20.48 -4.77 -13.71
N ILE A 490 21.33 -5.80 -13.57
CA ILE A 490 21.18 -7.06 -14.31
C ILE A 490 19.88 -7.76 -13.87
N ALA A 491 19.56 -7.76 -12.57
CA ALA A 491 18.33 -8.38 -12.07
C ALA A 491 17.07 -7.68 -12.60
N VAL A 492 17.02 -6.35 -12.66
CA VAL A 492 15.91 -5.56 -13.23
C VAL A 492 15.64 -5.95 -14.67
N ARG A 493 16.69 -6.01 -15.53
CA ARG A 493 16.55 -6.39 -16.96
C ARG A 493 16.11 -7.84 -17.12
N ASN A 494 16.62 -8.73 -16.29
CA ASN A 494 16.16 -10.13 -16.24
C ASN A 494 14.68 -10.24 -15.81
N GLY A 495 14.24 -9.43 -14.84
CA GLY A 495 12.84 -9.37 -14.41
C GLY A 495 11.91 -8.95 -15.55
N MET A 496 12.32 -7.99 -16.40
CA MET A 496 11.56 -7.59 -17.57
C MET A 496 11.37 -8.75 -18.55
N VAL A 497 12.46 -9.48 -18.86
CA VAL A 497 12.41 -10.58 -19.82
C VAL A 497 11.70 -11.81 -19.25
N ASN A 498 12.03 -12.21 -18.02
CA ASN A 498 11.59 -13.50 -17.49
C ASN A 498 10.28 -13.40 -16.67
N SER A 499 10.00 -12.23 -16.06
CA SER A 499 8.79 -12.06 -15.23
C SER A 499 7.72 -11.21 -15.94
N LEU A 500 8.08 -10.19 -16.72
CA LEU A 500 7.12 -9.42 -17.52
C LEU A 500 6.94 -9.96 -18.94
N GLY A 501 7.82 -10.85 -19.41
CA GLY A 501 7.75 -11.48 -20.72
C GLY A 501 8.02 -10.52 -21.89
N VAL A 502 8.80 -9.45 -21.68
CA VAL A 502 9.04 -8.39 -22.67
C VAL A 502 10.49 -7.93 -22.67
N SER A 503 10.95 -7.47 -23.84
CA SER A 503 12.19 -6.70 -23.95
C SER A 503 11.82 -5.23 -24.11
N LEU A 504 12.20 -4.42 -23.14
CA LEU A 504 11.91 -2.99 -23.12
C LEU A 504 13.15 -2.18 -23.51
N PRO A 505 12.98 -0.93 -23.99
CA PRO A 505 14.07 0.00 -24.21
C PRO A 505 14.90 0.22 -22.95
N GLU A 506 16.22 0.41 -23.08
CA GLU A 506 17.15 0.54 -21.96
C GLU A 506 16.84 1.74 -21.07
N GLU A 507 16.30 2.81 -21.62
CA GLU A 507 15.86 4.00 -20.87
C GLU A 507 14.77 3.68 -19.84
N VAL A 508 13.90 2.69 -20.08
CA VAL A 508 12.88 2.24 -19.14
C VAL A 508 13.54 1.55 -17.93
N ALA A 509 14.50 0.65 -18.20
CA ALA A 509 15.26 -0.04 -17.16
C ALA A 509 16.11 0.94 -16.35
N ALA A 510 16.79 1.89 -17.01
CA ALA A 510 17.61 2.91 -16.35
C ALA A 510 16.77 3.86 -15.49
N ALA A 511 15.55 4.19 -15.91
CA ALA A 511 14.62 4.97 -15.08
C ALA A 511 14.19 4.19 -13.82
N MET A 512 13.87 2.90 -13.96
CA MET A 512 13.55 2.03 -12.81
C MET A 512 14.75 1.91 -11.85
N ASP A 513 15.97 1.72 -12.37
CA ASP A 513 17.19 1.72 -11.55
C ASP A 513 17.36 3.04 -10.78
N THR A 514 17.08 4.17 -11.45
CA THR A 514 17.18 5.50 -10.83
C THR A 514 16.20 5.64 -9.66
N TRP A 515 14.97 5.16 -9.83
CA TRP A 515 13.98 5.16 -8.76
C TRP A 515 14.36 4.19 -7.64
N LEU A 516 14.71 2.94 -7.94
CA LEU A 516 15.11 1.95 -6.94
C LEU A 516 16.31 2.42 -6.10
N LYS A 517 17.29 3.10 -6.70
CA LYS A 517 18.42 3.73 -6.02
C LYS A 517 18.01 4.87 -5.07
N SER A 518 16.88 5.52 -5.33
CA SER A 518 16.37 6.60 -4.49
C SER A 518 15.64 6.10 -3.24
N LEU A 519 15.18 4.84 -3.22
CA LEU A 519 14.48 4.26 -2.09
C LEU A 519 15.38 4.14 -0.87
N GLN A 520 14.83 4.48 0.29
CA GLN A 520 15.49 4.39 1.58
C GLN A 520 14.70 3.49 2.52
N PRO A 521 15.36 2.80 3.46
CA PRO A 521 14.69 2.11 4.55
C PRO A 521 13.86 3.10 5.37
N GLY A 522 12.63 2.70 5.69
CA GLY A 522 11.77 3.46 6.59
C GLY A 522 12.17 3.27 8.06
N PRO A 523 11.84 4.21 8.96
CA PRO A 523 12.05 4.03 10.38
C PRO A 523 11.16 2.91 10.92
N SER A 524 11.72 2.05 11.78
CA SER A 524 11.00 0.92 12.35
C SER A 524 9.91 1.33 13.35
N PRO A 525 8.74 0.66 13.37
CA PRO A 525 7.73 0.81 14.42
C PRO A 525 8.18 0.29 15.80
N HIS A 526 9.30 -0.45 15.88
CA HIS A 526 9.92 -0.92 17.12
C HIS A 526 10.77 0.16 17.80
N LEU A 527 10.99 1.29 17.15
CA LEU A 527 11.69 2.42 17.78
C LEU A 527 10.76 3.15 18.76
N VAL A 528 11.28 3.49 19.92
CA VAL A 528 10.62 4.32 20.94
C VAL A 528 11.11 5.76 20.81
N ASN A 529 10.25 6.67 20.35
CA ASN A 529 10.64 8.07 20.06
C ASN A 529 11.86 8.19 19.15
N GLY A 530 11.95 7.32 18.12
CA GLY A 530 13.04 7.29 17.16
C GLY A 530 14.35 6.71 17.69
N ARG A 531 14.35 6.02 18.82
CA ARG A 531 15.53 5.40 19.46
C ARG A 531 15.28 3.93 19.79
N LEU A 532 16.35 3.16 19.93
CA LEU A 532 16.26 1.78 20.38
C LEU A 532 15.58 1.70 21.76
N SER A 533 14.67 0.75 21.93
CA SER A 533 14.10 0.39 23.22
C SER A 533 15.20 -0.18 24.15
N GLU A 534 14.94 -0.27 25.45
CA GLU A 534 15.89 -0.91 26.40
C GLU A 534 16.18 -2.36 26.01
N SER A 535 15.16 -3.09 25.55
CA SER A 535 15.30 -4.46 25.04
C SER A 535 16.22 -4.47 23.81
N ALA A 536 15.96 -3.61 22.82
CA ALA A 536 16.80 -3.50 21.62
C ALA A 536 18.25 -3.10 21.94
N GLN A 537 18.49 -2.24 22.94
CA GLN A 537 19.85 -1.89 23.39
C GLN A 537 20.60 -3.08 24.00
N ARG A 538 19.89 -3.96 24.72
CA ARG A 538 20.50 -5.23 25.21
C ARG A 538 20.75 -6.17 24.03
N GLY A 539 19.82 -6.27 23.09
CA GLY A 539 19.96 -7.05 21.86
C GLY A 539 21.12 -6.59 20.98
N GLU A 540 21.35 -5.29 20.88
CA GLU A 540 22.53 -4.74 20.18
C GLU A 540 23.84 -5.26 20.75
N LYS A 541 23.95 -5.38 22.08
CA LYS A 541 25.16 -5.94 22.73
C LYS A 541 25.33 -7.43 22.41
N VAL A 542 24.22 -8.19 22.38
CA VAL A 542 24.24 -9.60 21.97
C VAL A 542 24.67 -9.73 20.51
N PHE A 543 24.12 -8.91 19.61
CA PHE A 543 24.47 -8.89 18.18
C PHE A 543 25.95 -8.59 17.94
N LYS A 544 26.50 -7.63 18.67
CA LYS A 544 27.93 -7.21 18.58
C LYS A 544 28.90 -8.11 19.33
N SER A 545 28.41 -9.12 20.08
CA SER A 545 29.26 -10.05 20.80
C SER A 545 30.01 -10.98 19.84
N GLY A 546 31.30 -11.13 20.04
CA GLY A 546 32.09 -12.13 19.32
C GLY A 546 31.63 -13.57 19.58
N ASP A 547 30.96 -13.82 20.72
CA ASP A 547 30.48 -15.16 21.07
C ASP A 547 29.31 -15.62 20.17
N THR A 548 28.47 -14.70 19.70
CA THR A 548 27.36 -15.01 18.80
C THR A 548 27.74 -15.00 17.33
N GLY A 549 28.77 -14.19 16.96
CA GLY A 549 29.33 -14.12 15.62
C GLY A 549 28.45 -13.41 14.57
N CYS A 550 27.32 -12.81 14.94
CA CYS A 550 26.38 -12.16 13.99
C CYS A 550 27.06 -11.04 13.17
N ILE A 551 27.86 -10.21 13.85
CA ILE A 551 28.55 -9.06 13.25
C ILE A 551 29.61 -9.46 12.21
N ASN A 552 30.06 -10.71 12.18
CA ASN A 552 31.09 -11.15 11.24
C ASN A 552 30.60 -11.18 9.78
N CYS A 553 29.30 -11.43 9.57
CA CYS A 553 28.67 -11.44 8.26
C CYS A 553 27.76 -10.23 8.09
N HIS A 554 27.11 -9.78 9.16
CA HIS A 554 26.18 -8.65 9.14
C HIS A 554 26.84 -7.38 9.69
N GLU A 555 27.88 -6.91 9.00
CA GLU A 555 28.63 -5.71 9.39
C GLU A 555 27.80 -4.43 9.14
N PRO A 556 27.69 -3.51 10.12
CA PRO A 556 27.10 -2.19 9.87
C PRO A 556 27.95 -1.41 8.82
N GLU A 557 27.41 -0.50 7.95
CA GLU A 557 26.10 0.15 8.03
C GLU A 557 24.97 -0.61 7.29
N LEU A 558 25.32 -1.44 6.32
CA LEU A 558 24.35 -2.17 5.48
C LEU A 558 23.95 -3.50 6.12
N TYR A 559 24.64 -3.97 7.15
CA TYR A 559 24.42 -5.27 7.79
C TYR A 559 24.53 -6.43 6.82
N THR A 560 25.54 -6.39 5.96
CA THR A 560 25.98 -7.45 5.05
C THR A 560 27.45 -7.24 4.73
N ASP A 561 28.17 -8.33 4.53
CA ASP A 561 29.55 -8.36 4.06
C ASP A 561 29.68 -8.65 2.56
N LEU A 562 28.53 -8.77 1.86
CA LEU A 562 28.43 -9.05 0.42
C LEU A 562 29.02 -10.42 0.01
N HIS A 563 29.08 -11.37 0.93
CA HIS A 563 29.50 -12.73 0.69
C HIS A 563 28.35 -13.72 0.85
N SER A 564 28.56 -14.94 0.40
CA SER A 564 27.60 -16.03 0.53
C SER A 564 28.11 -17.10 1.49
N TYR A 565 27.17 -17.69 2.25
CA TYR A 565 27.48 -18.70 3.25
C TYR A 565 26.45 -19.82 3.28
N ASN A 566 26.93 -21.03 3.61
CA ASN A 566 26.03 -22.09 4.01
C ASN A 566 25.72 -21.92 5.51
N VAL A 567 24.48 -21.56 5.79
CA VAL A 567 23.97 -21.30 7.15
C VAL A 567 23.02 -22.38 7.65
N GLY A 568 23.06 -23.58 7.02
CA GLY A 568 22.27 -24.74 7.45
C GLY A 568 20.76 -24.60 7.24
N THR A 569 20.30 -23.70 6.36
CA THR A 569 18.87 -23.43 6.13
C THR A 569 18.34 -23.99 4.81
N GLN A 570 19.12 -24.84 4.13
CA GLN A 570 18.69 -25.47 2.89
C GLN A 570 17.41 -26.26 3.08
N ASN A 571 16.55 -26.21 2.07
CA ASN A 571 15.35 -27.03 1.97
C ASN A 571 15.54 -28.18 0.95
N PRO A 572 14.60 -29.14 0.84
CA PRO A 572 14.73 -30.30 -0.06
C PRO A 572 14.84 -29.95 -1.57
N PHE A 573 14.55 -28.71 -1.97
CA PHE A 573 14.65 -28.24 -3.36
C PHE A 573 15.98 -27.56 -3.64
N ASP A 574 16.77 -27.23 -2.61
CA ASP A 574 18.10 -26.64 -2.75
C ASP A 574 19.16 -27.74 -2.95
N ARG A 575 20.30 -27.38 -3.52
CA ARG A 575 21.45 -28.27 -3.57
C ARG A 575 22.21 -28.23 -2.26
N ASP A 576 22.77 -29.36 -1.83
CA ASP A 576 23.49 -29.50 -0.54
C ASP A 576 24.70 -28.54 -0.41
N ASP A 577 25.30 -28.15 -1.53
CA ASP A 577 26.47 -27.28 -1.61
C ASP A 577 26.14 -25.79 -1.76
N LYS A 578 24.85 -25.43 -1.68
CA LYS A 578 24.43 -24.03 -1.91
C LYS A 578 24.73 -23.16 -0.69
N GLU A 579 25.29 -22.01 -1.03
CA GLU A 579 25.46 -20.87 -0.15
C GLU A 579 24.43 -19.82 -0.47
N PHE A 580 24.03 -19.06 0.55
CA PHE A 580 23.06 -17.98 0.41
C PHE A 580 23.77 -16.64 0.58
N ASP A 581 23.45 -15.70 -0.31
CA ASP A 581 23.86 -14.31 -0.21
C ASP A 581 23.45 -13.72 1.14
N THR A 582 24.39 -13.08 1.85
CA THR A 582 24.14 -12.41 3.12
C THR A 582 23.24 -11.18 2.89
N PRO A 583 21.94 -11.21 3.27
CA PRO A 583 21.05 -10.09 3.02
C PRO A 583 21.34 -8.93 3.95
N THR A 584 21.04 -7.71 3.51
CA THR A 584 20.95 -6.58 4.44
C THR A 584 19.90 -6.84 5.51
N LEU A 585 20.16 -6.42 6.76
CA LEU A 585 19.18 -6.48 7.85
C LEU A 585 18.41 -5.16 8.02
N ARG A 586 18.60 -4.20 7.12
CA ARG A 586 17.82 -2.96 7.14
C ARG A 586 16.36 -3.23 6.78
N GLU A 587 15.45 -2.66 7.56
CA GLU A 587 14.00 -2.77 7.37
C GLU A 587 13.46 -4.21 7.58
N LEU A 588 14.14 -5.05 8.39
CA LEU A 588 13.68 -6.42 8.69
C LEU A 588 12.24 -6.49 9.23
N TRP A 589 11.80 -5.48 9.96
CA TRP A 589 10.46 -5.40 10.53
C TRP A 589 9.35 -5.50 9.49
N ARG A 590 9.66 -5.26 8.20
CA ARG A 590 8.70 -5.23 7.10
C ARG A 590 8.84 -6.41 6.14
N THR A 591 9.89 -7.23 6.25
CA THR A 591 10.26 -8.23 5.24
C THR A 591 9.93 -9.68 5.63
N ALA A 592 9.12 -9.90 6.67
CA ALA A 592 8.64 -11.26 6.98
C ALA A 592 7.85 -11.85 5.78
N PRO A 593 7.83 -13.20 5.61
CA PRO A 593 8.61 -14.20 6.36
C PRO A 593 10.10 -14.16 6.01
N TYR A 594 10.92 -14.85 6.78
CA TYR A 594 12.36 -14.76 6.70
C TYR A 594 13.00 -16.03 6.14
N LEU A 595 14.29 -15.93 5.80
CA LEU A 595 15.10 -16.88 5.06
C LEU A 595 14.74 -16.90 3.57
N HIS A 596 15.59 -17.58 2.78
CA HIS A 596 15.45 -17.61 1.33
C HIS A 596 14.15 -18.26 0.82
N ASP A 597 13.52 -19.08 1.65
CA ASP A 597 12.30 -19.84 1.37
C ASP A 597 11.11 -19.44 2.27
N GLY A 598 11.24 -18.36 3.06
CA GLY A 598 10.20 -17.91 3.98
C GLY A 598 9.81 -18.94 5.05
N SER A 599 10.72 -19.85 5.39
CA SER A 599 10.46 -20.92 6.36
C SER A 599 10.50 -20.49 7.82
N ALA A 600 10.82 -19.23 8.09
CA ALA A 600 10.77 -18.62 9.42
C ALA A 600 9.72 -17.50 9.45
N ALA A 601 8.67 -17.65 10.25
CA ALA A 601 7.62 -16.66 10.38
C ALA A 601 8.08 -15.40 11.13
N THR A 602 9.02 -15.56 12.05
CA THR A 602 9.53 -14.50 12.93
C THR A 602 11.05 -14.52 12.99
N ILE A 603 11.66 -13.41 13.38
CA ILE A 603 13.11 -13.35 13.66
C ILE A 603 13.49 -14.34 14.77
N ARG A 604 12.62 -14.52 15.77
CA ARG A 604 12.85 -15.55 16.81
C ARG A 604 12.99 -16.95 16.20
N ASP A 605 12.17 -17.29 15.19
CA ASP A 605 12.26 -18.58 14.51
C ASP A 605 13.61 -18.74 13.79
N VAL A 606 14.12 -17.69 13.15
CA VAL A 606 15.47 -17.69 12.54
C VAL A 606 16.52 -18.01 13.57
N LEU A 607 16.47 -17.36 14.75
CA LEU A 607 17.44 -17.49 15.82
C LEU A 607 17.36 -18.81 16.62
N THR A 608 16.26 -19.56 16.46
CA THR A 608 16.00 -20.77 17.27
C THR A 608 15.74 -22.01 16.42
N ILE A 609 14.47 -22.24 16.03
CA ILE A 609 14.04 -23.48 15.35
C ILE A 609 14.69 -23.66 13.98
N ARG A 610 15.14 -22.57 13.32
CA ARG A 610 15.84 -22.61 12.04
C ARG A 610 17.36 -22.57 12.18
N ASN A 611 17.88 -22.54 13.42
CA ASN A 611 19.32 -22.58 13.74
C ASN A 611 19.66 -23.63 14.81
N PRO A 612 19.24 -24.90 14.68
CA PRO A 612 19.39 -25.91 15.73
C PRO A 612 20.84 -26.37 15.95
N LYS A 613 21.74 -26.06 15.01
CA LYS A 613 23.16 -26.50 15.05
C LYS A 613 24.14 -25.34 15.18
N ASP A 614 23.64 -24.12 15.43
CA ASP A 614 24.47 -22.90 15.48
C ASP A 614 25.25 -22.62 14.18
N GLU A 615 24.67 -22.99 13.02
CA GLU A 615 25.25 -22.73 11.69
C GLU A 615 24.97 -21.31 11.20
N HIS A 616 23.96 -20.63 11.78
CA HIS A 616 23.58 -19.22 11.52
C HIS A 616 23.81 -18.38 12.80
N GLY A 617 25.05 -18.25 13.22
CA GLY A 617 25.45 -17.65 14.50
C GLY A 617 25.20 -18.59 15.69
N LYS A 618 25.92 -18.35 16.77
CA LYS A 618 25.87 -19.20 17.98
C LYS A 618 24.77 -18.72 18.93
N THR A 619 23.57 -19.20 18.73
CA THR A 619 22.38 -18.76 19.49
C THR A 619 21.90 -19.76 20.54
N SER A 620 22.33 -21.04 20.48
CA SER A 620 21.91 -22.10 21.41
C SER A 620 22.25 -21.82 22.88
N GLN A 621 23.34 -21.04 23.11
CA GLN A 621 23.80 -20.64 24.45
C GLN A 621 23.06 -19.44 25.03
N LEU A 622 22.22 -18.76 24.23
CA LEU A 622 21.48 -17.57 24.67
C LEU A 622 20.25 -17.95 25.49
N THR A 623 20.00 -17.19 26.52
CA THR A 623 18.73 -17.29 27.27
C THR A 623 17.54 -16.83 26.42
N ALA A 624 16.35 -17.26 26.76
CA ALA A 624 15.13 -16.82 26.08
C ALA A 624 15.00 -15.28 26.03
N GLN A 625 15.38 -14.60 27.12
CA GLN A 625 15.38 -13.13 27.16
C GLN A 625 16.42 -12.52 26.21
N GLN A 626 17.59 -13.09 26.07
CA GLN A 626 18.60 -12.60 25.13
C GLN A 626 18.17 -12.81 23.67
N ILE A 627 17.47 -13.91 23.36
CA ILE A 627 16.87 -14.15 22.04
C ILE A 627 15.81 -13.09 21.75
N ASP A 628 14.93 -12.78 22.73
CA ASP A 628 13.89 -11.76 22.55
C ASP A 628 14.50 -10.36 22.41
N ASP A 629 15.50 -10.02 23.21
CA ASP A 629 16.24 -8.76 23.11
C ASP A 629 16.94 -8.62 21.74
N LEU A 630 17.58 -9.69 21.25
CA LEU A 630 18.22 -9.72 19.93
C LEU A 630 17.20 -9.56 18.80
N ALA A 631 16.07 -10.26 18.87
CA ALA A 631 15.00 -10.12 17.90
C ALA A 631 14.45 -8.69 17.86
N GLU A 632 14.24 -8.05 19.02
CA GLU A 632 13.78 -6.66 19.11
C GLU A 632 14.79 -5.67 18.52
N TYR A 633 16.11 -5.92 18.72
CA TYR A 633 17.14 -5.11 18.05
C TYR A 633 17.09 -5.24 16.54
N LEU A 634 17.02 -6.47 16.02
CA LEU A 634 16.96 -6.75 14.60
C LEU A 634 15.71 -6.13 13.94
N LEU A 635 14.57 -6.19 14.61
CA LEU A 635 13.35 -5.54 14.17
C LEU A 635 13.39 -4.01 14.30
N SER A 636 14.35 -3.46 15.03
CA SER A 636 14.53 -2.00 15.14
C SER A 636 15.41 -1.42 14.03
N LEU A 637 16.04 -2.27 13.18
CA LEU A 637 16.89 -1.86 12.05
C LEU A 637 16.05 -1.54 10.83
#